data_0444e11beb30dbcb9c463cc415bb8e57
#
_entry.id   0444e11beb30dbcb9c463cc415bb8e57
#
_cell.length_a   1.000
_cell.length_b   1.000
_cell.length_c   1.000
_cell.angle_alpha   90.00
_cell.angle_beta   90.00
_cell.angle_gamma   90.00
#
_symmetry.space_group_name_H-M   'P 1'
#
loop_
_entity.id
_entity.type
_entity.pdbx_description
1 polymer ?
#
loop_
_entity_poly.entity_id
_entity_poly.type
_entity_poly.pdbx_seq_one_letter_code
_entity_poly.pdbx_strand_id
1 'polypeptide(L)'
;MRRIVIAIILVLAGATLAAQPAQGSFTQTWTKGPDWLRDGVIYQVYPSSYKDSDGNGIGDIRGVISELDYIESLGVRAIWFNPLFVSGWIDGGYDVIDFYRVDPRFGTNNDLVELIRKAHDKGIKVMLDLVAGHTSDKHPWFLQSAEDTNLQYSDYYIWSDRLPDKKAEQDLETMLKDPDYMQNTLGKWMKSGYPRDKYYYKNFYACQPALNYGFANPDPDHPWEQGVDAPGPRAVRQELKDIIAFWYDKGVDGFRVDMASSLVKNDKDKKEILNLWREVREWSDKNYPDHVLMAEWGSPKYCLAAGYNVDMDLNNTNGHNRRLYFDRKHQADGGVYFSLDGGQPSVRDLYGNPWPEDKIDRTTTPADMLKEYYDYFTDCVESTSEMGYFATISGNHDHLRINVGPRNTPEQLKVMLSWILTMPLPILYYGDEIGMRSLVDMPNVEGANHNGKERAGARTPMQWNSGVNAGFSTCSPDDIYLPVCPEWTPANSYPQYLAWKNEYACGRAGTTAPGNITVESQDDDPNSLLNWTRSLIALRKEHGALWADSRFIPIFNAENPYPMVYLRTDGEESILVALNPTAESRKLSLSSEISAFRHETAGMKGNVAPLLSTGKASYRCTSSCDNLTLGPVSGIVIRL
;
A
#
# COMPACT_ATOMS: atom_id res chain seq x y z
N MET A 1 16.22 -40.24 14.66
CA MET A 1 15.44 -39.03 15.01
C MET A 1 16.45 -37.96 15.43
N ARG A 2 16.85 -37.11 14.48
CA ARG A 2 17.70 -35.95 14.78
C ARG A 2 16.80 -34.84 15.36
N ARG A 3 17.11 -34.43 16.57
CA ARG A 3 16.44 -33.26 17.21
C ARG A 3 16.89 -32.02 16.45
N ILE A 4 15.94 -31.36 15.81
CA ILE A 4 16.15 -30.05 15.19
C ILE A 4 16.06 -29.03 16.30
N VAL A 5 17.12 -28.31 16.57
CA VAL A 5 17.17 -27.18 17.47
C VAL A 5 16.65 -25.99 16.67
N ILE A 6 15.47 -25.52 16.98
CA ILE A 6 14.94 -24.26 16.45
C ILE A 6 15.56 -23.14 17.30
N ALA A 7 16.42 -22.35 16.69
CA ALA A 7 16.88 -21.13 17.33
C ALA A 7 15.78 -20.06 17.23
N ILE A 8 15.17 -19.71 18.34
CA ILE A 8 14.49 -18.43 18.47
C ILE A 8 15.61 -17.41 18.51
N ILE A 9 15.71 -16.59 17.48
CA ILE A 9 16.62 -15.45 17.49
C ILE A 9 16.00 -14.41 18.42
N LEU A 10 16.29 -14.52 19.73
CA LEU A 10 16.37 -13.36 20.57
C LEU A 10 17.59 -12.59 20.05
N VAL A 11 17.37 -11.64 19.17
CA VAL A 11 18.40 -10.69 18.76
C VAL A 11 18.69 -9.82 19.98
N LEU A 12 19.59 -10.32 20.84
CA LEU A 12 20.38 -9.45 21.67
C LEU A 12 21.38 -8.80 20.69
N ALA A 13 21.15 -7.52 20.42
CA ALA A 13 21.87 -6.72 19.47
C ALA A 13 23.38 -6.81 19.65
N GLY A 14 24.01 -7.48 18.70
CA GLY A 14 25.40 -7.30 18.32
C GLY A 14 25.43 -6.74 16.91
N ALA A 15 24.90 -5.54 16.72
CA ALA A 15 24.92 -4.87 15.44
C ALA A 15 26.25 -4.14 15.27
N THR A 16 26.96 -4.43 14.21
CA THR A 16 27.93 -3.48 13.63
C THR A 16 27.15 -2.28 13.11
N LEU A 17 27.20 -1.19 13.87
CA LEU A 17 26.60 0.10 13.60
C LEU A 17 27.12 0.67 12.26
N ALA A 18 26.30 0.66 11.23
CA ALA A 18 26.31 1.77 10.28
C ALA A 18 25.83 3.02 11.07
N ALA A 19 26.59 4.10 11.02
CA ALA A 19 26.39 5.30 11.82
C ALA A 19 24.92 5.76 11.75
N GLN A 20 24.20 5.63 12.86
CA GLN A 20 22.93 6.30 13.05
C GLN A 20 23.21 7.82 13.13
N PRO A 21 22.39 8.67 12.50
CA PRO A 21 22.44 10.08 12.79
C PRO A 21 22.20 10.27 14.29
N ALA A 22 22.97 11.16 14.92
CA ALA A 22 22.90 11.43 16.33
C ALA A 22 21.44 11.70 16.74
N GLN A 23 20.88 10.82 17.56
CA GLN A 23 19.60 11.06 18.22
C GLN A 23 19.78 12.24 19.17
N GLY A 24 19.35 13.42 18.73
CA GLY A 24 18.91 14.43 19.68
C GLY A 24 17.76 13.80 20.47
N SER A 25 17.82 13.84 21.80
CA SER A 25 16.76 13.33 22.67
C SER A 25 15.48 14.13 22.42
N PHE A 26 14.68 13.71 21.46
CA PHE A 26 13.32 14.21 21.30
C PHE A 26 12.43 13.48 22.29
N THR A 27 11.93 14.20 23.26
CA THR A 27 10.77 13.75 24.03
C THR A 27 9.60 13.75 23.06
N GLN A 28 9.16 12.56 22.66
CA GLN A 28 7.92 12.40 21.90
C GLN A 28 6.77 12.98 22.71
N THR A 29 6.04 13.93 22.14
CA THR A 29 4.94 14.63 22.79
C THR A 29 3.56 14.17 22.28
N TRP A 30 3.53 13.35 21.22
CA TRP A 30 2.29 12.87 20.59
C TRP A 30 1.99 11.40 20.88
N THR A 31 0.73 11.03 20.78
CA THR A 31 0.25 9.66 20.87
C THR A 31 0.48 8.89 19.58
N LYS A 32 0.52 7.55 19.61
CA LYS A 32 0.64 6.71 18.41
C LYS A 32 -0.51 6.92 17.41
N GLY A 33 -1.68 7.22 17.92
CA GLY A 33 -2.90 7.44 17.15
C GLY A 33 -4.16 7.10 17.94
N PRO A 34 -5.34 7.33 17.37
CA PRO A 34 -6.61 7.01 18.00
C PRO A 34 -6.86 5.49 18.06
N ASP A 35 -7.75 5.08 18.98
CA ASP A 35 -8.03 3.66 19.25
C ASP A 35 -8.52 2.87 18.05
N TRP A 36 -9.21 3.52 17.11
CA TRP A 36 -9.72 2.85 15.92
C TRP A 36 -8.62 2.32 14.97
N LEU A 37 -7.38 2.81 15.08
CA LEU A 37 -6.23 2.26 14.35
C LEU A 37 -5.76 0.93 14.96
N ARG A 38 -5.91 0.72 16.27
CA ARG A 38 -5.31 -0.42 16.97
C ARG A 38 -5.91 -1.75 16.53
N ASP A 39 -7.22 -1.86 16.49
CA ASP A 39 -7.94 -3.06 16.07
C ASP A 39 -8.31 -3.03 14.57
N GLY A 40 -8.00 -1.91 13.90
CA GLY A 40 -8.50 -1.58 12.58
C GLY A 40 -7.85 -2.33 11.43
N VAL A 41 -8.64 -2.39 10.35
CA VAL A 41 -8.19 -2.63 8.98
C VAL A 41 -8.62 -1.40 8.18
N ILE A 42 -7.70 -0.84 7.39
CA ILE A 42 -7.99 0.26 6.48
C ILE A 42 -8.35 -0.34 5.12
N TYR A 43 -9.46 0.10 4.52
CA TYR A 43 -9.89 -0.33 3.19
C TYR A 43 -9.59 0.75 2.17
N GLN A 44 -8.67 0.48 1.24
CA GLN A 44 -8.31 1.44 0.20
C GLN A 44 -9.25 1.33 -0.99
N VAL A 45 -9.83 2.43 -1.41
CA VAL A 45 -10.75 2.56 -2.54
C VAL A 45 -10.15 3.46 -3.62
N TYR A 46 -10.08 2.95 -4.87
CA TYR A 46 -9.79 3.75 -6.06
C TYR A 46 -11.12 4.26 -6.66
N PRO A 47 -11.48 5.53 -6.49
CA PRO A 47 -12.85 6.01 -6.72
C PRO A 47 -13.34 5.76 -8.14
N SER A 48 -12.51 6.05 -9.16
CA SER A 48 -12.88 5.89 -10.58
C SER A 48 -13.33 4.47 -10.96
N SER A 49 -12.99 3.45 -10.14
CA SER A 49 -13.22 2.04 -10.44
C SER A 49 -14.00 1.29 -9.37
N TYR A 50 -14.59 1.99 -8.38
CA TYR A 50 -15.29 1.30 -7.30
C TYR A 50 -16.76 1.03 -7.63
N LYS A 51 -17.53 2.08 -7.92
CA LYS A 51 -18.94 1.97 -8.31
C LYS A 51 -19.38 3.24 -9.03
N ASP A 52 -19.97 3.10 -10.19
CA ASP A 52 -20.58 4.15 -11.00
C ASP A 52 -22.09 4.19 -10.76
N SER A 53 -22.60 5.32 -10.26
CA SER A 53 -24.01 5.50 -9.90
C SER A 53 -24.84 6.15 -11.01
N ASP A 54 -24.21 6.89 -11.92
CA ASP A 54 -24.91 7.68 -12.94
C ASP A 54 -24.81 7.09 -14.37
N GLY A 55 -24.00 6.04 -14.54
CA GLY A 55 -23.87 5.31 -15.80
C GLY A 55 -22.97 5.99 -16.81
N ASN A 56 -22.02 6.82 -16.36
CA ASN A 56 -21.05 7.48 -17.23
C ASN A 56 -19.76 6.70 -17.47
N GLY A 57 -19.62 5.52 -16.85
CA GLY A 57 -18.48 4.62 -16.99
C GLY A 57 -17.35 4.87 -15.99
N ILE A 58 -17.46 5.85 -15.10
CA ILE A 58 -16.50 6.22 -14.07
C ILE A 58 -17.17 6.12 -12.70
N GLY A 59 -16.49 5.51 -11.73
CA GLY A 59 -17.01 5.44 -10.36
C GLY A 59 -17.10 6.81 -9.69
N ASP A 60 -18.01 6.95 -8.75
CA ASP A 60 -18.32 8.22 -8.10
C ASP A 60 -18.66 8.05 -6.59
N ILE A 61 -18.76 9.19 -5.88
CA ILE A 61 -19.04 9.21 -4.43
C ILE A 61 -20.42 8.61 -4.11
N ARG A 62 -21.44 8.84 -4.95
CA ARG A 62 -22.78 8.27 -4.74
C ARG A 62 -22.79 6.76 -4.93
N GLY A 63 -21.98 6.26 -5.86
CA GLY A 63 -21.73 4.83 -6.02
C GLY A 63 -21.09 4.23 -4.77
N VAL A 64 -20.08 4.89 -4.19
CA VAL A 64 -19.51 4.43 -2.91
C VAL A 64 -20.55 4.45 -1.79
N ILE A 65 -21.38 5.50 -1.72
CA ILE A 65 -22.45 5.58 -0.72
C ILE A 65 -23.43 4.41 -0.84
N SER A 66 -23.74 3.95 -2.06
CA SER A 66 -24.64 2.81 -2.27
C SER A 66 -24.08 1.49 -1.77
N GLU A 67 -22.76 1.38 -1.65
CA GLU A 67 -22.05 0.16 -1.24
C GLU A 67 -21.51 0.24 0.20
N LEU A 68 -21.88 1.25 1.00
CA LEU A 68 -21.42 1.37 2.39
C LEU A 68 -21.86 0.19 3.28
N ASP A 69 -23.00 -0.44 3.01
CA ASP A 69 -23.45 -1.64 3.73
C ASP A 69 -22.51 -2.82 3.47
N TYR A 70 -22.03 -2.97 2.24
CA TYR A 70 -21.01 -3.94 1.91
C TYR A 70 -19.69 -3.67 2.66
N ILE A 71 -19.21 -2.41 2.64
CA ILE A 71 -17.98 -2.03 3.34
C ILE A 71 -18.11 -2.28 4.84
N GLU A 72 -19.26 -1.94 5.45
CA GLU A 72 -19.55 -2.27 6.85
C GLU A 72 -19.48 -3.78 7.11
N SER A 73 -20.05 -4.59 6.19
CA SER A 73 -20.06 -6.05 6.31
C SER A 73 -18.67 -6.69 6.28
N LEU A 74 -17.67 -6.02 5.68
CA LEU A 74 -16.27 -6.45 5.75
C LEU A 74 -15.71 -6.31 7.16
N GLY A 75 -16.25 -5.38 7.95
CA GLY A 75 -15.79 -5.12 9.31
C GLY A 75 -14.61 -4.16 9.41
N VAL A 76 -14.24 -3.46 8.35
CA VAL A 76 -13.15 -2.46 8.33
C VAL A 76 -13.45 -1.27 9.22
N ARG A 77 -12.41 -0.55 9.67
CA ARG A 77 -12.53 0.63 10.55
C ARG A 77 -12.41 1.95 9.81
N ALA A 78 -11.76 1.95 8.66
CA ALA A 78 -11.57 3.16 7.88
C ALA A 78 -11.59 2.86 6.37
N ILE A 79 -12.01 3.85 5.60
CA ILE A 79 -11.83 3.88 4.15
C ILE A 79 -10.75 4.92 3.85
N TRP A 80 -9.78 4.57 3.02
CA TRP A 80 -8.85 5.50 2.41
C TRP A 80 -9.16 5.64 0.93
N PHE A 81 -9.51 6.85 0.49
CA PHE A 81 -9.74 7.19 -0.90
C PHE A 81 -8.46 7.67 -1.58
N ASN A 82 -8.15 7.14 -2.76
CA ASN A 82 -7.24 7.79 -3.69
C ASN A 82 -7.79 9.16 -4.12
N PRO A 83 -6.99 10.05 -4.78
CA PRO A 83 -7.35 11.45 -4.90
C PRO A 83 -8.76 11.71 -5.44
N LEU A 84 -9.48 12.56 -4.73
CA LEU A 84 -10.85 13.01 -5.08
C LEU A 84 -10.89 14.48 -5.54
N PHE A 85 -9.78 15.21 -5.45
CA PHE A 85 -9.75 16.63 -5.73
C PHE A 85 -9.70 16.93 -7.23
N VAL A 86 -10.11 18.14 -7.62
CA VAL A 86 -10.06 18.57 -9.02
C VAL A 86 -8.66 18.38 -9.58
N SER A 87 -8.55 17.65 -10.66
CA SER A 87 -7.26 17.22 -11.24
C SER A 87 -7.19 17.47 -12.75
N GLY A 88 -5.96 17.46 -13.27
CA GLY A 88 -5.70 17.46 -14.71
C GLY A 88 -5.81 16.10 -15.37
N TRP A 89 -5.90 15.03 -14.57
CA TRP A 89 -6.04 13.62 -14.97
C TRP A 89 -4.91 13.10 -15.86
N ILE A 90 -3.69 13.64 -15.67
CA ILE A 90 -2.50 13.11 -16.32
C ILE A 90 -1.87 12.00 -15.49
N ASP A 91 -2.08 12.02 -14.17
CA ASP A 91 -1.55 11.04 -13.20
C ASP A 91 -2.66 10.53 -12.25
N GLY A 92 -3.78 10.09 -12.80
CA GLY A 92 -4.83 9.41 -12.02
C GLY A 92 -5.36 10.18 -10.81
N GLY A 93 -5.37 11.52 -10.87
CA GLY A 93 -5.83 12.40 -9.80
C GLY A 93 -4.70 13.06 -9.00
N TYR A 94 -3.44 12.64 -9.18
CA TYR A 94 -2.31 13.19 -8.43
C TYR A 94 -1.79 14.52 -8.98
N ASP A 95 -2.22 14.99 -10.14
CA ASP A 95 -1.94 16.33 -10.67
C ASP A 95 -3.07 17.30 -10.30
N VAL A 96 -3.11 17.71 -9.01
CA VAL A 96 -4.22 18.48 -8.41
C VAL A 96 -4.27 19.92 -8.94
N ILE A 97 -5.47 20.36 -9.33
CA ILE A 97 -5.77 21.75 -9.78
C ILE A 97 -6.44 22.58 -8.68
N ASP A 98 -7.20 21.94 -7.77
CA ASP A 98 -7.89 22.62 -6.68
C ASP A 98 -8.03 21.67 -5.47
N PHE A 99 -7.32 21.96 -4.39
CA PHE A 99 -7.33 21.16 -3.16
C PHE A 99 -8.59 21.30 -2.31
N TYR A 100 -9.41 22.33 -2.57
CA TYR A 100 -10.59 22.65 -1.77
C TYR A 100 -11.89 22.17 -2.38
N ARG A 101 -11.81 21.47 -3.51
CA ARG A 101 -12.98 21.02 -4.26
C ARG A 101 -12.85 19.59 -4.76
N VAL A 102 -13.90 18.81 -4.51
CA VAL A 102 -14.07 17.48 -5.13
C VAL A 102 -14.19 17.64 -6.64
N ASP A 103 -13.51 16.76 -7.39
CA ASP A 103 -13.61 16.76 -8.85
C ASP A 103 -15.04 16.46 -9.29
N PRO A 104 -15.60 17.25 -10.23
CA PRO A 104 -16.96 17.02 -10.76
C PRO A 104 -17.22 15.62 -11.29
N ARG A 105 -16.17 14.88 -11.69
CA ARG A 105 -16.26 13.47 -12.08
C ARG A 105 -16.79 12.58 -10.96
N PHE A 106 -16.48 12.91 -9.71
CA PHE A 106 -16.88 12.14 -8.54
C PHE A 106 -18.09 12.71 -7.80
N GLY A 107 -18.48 13.96 -8.10
CA GLY A 107 -19.57 14.65 -7.43
C GLY A 107 -19.17 16.01 -6.88
N THR A 108 -19.64 16.35 -5.69
CA THR A 108 -19.44 17.64 -5.04
C THR A 108 -18.88 17.50 -3.62
N ASN A 109 -18.43 18.61 -3.02
CA ASN A 109 -18.05 18.64 -1.61
C ASN A 109 -19.20 18.17 -0.69
N ASN A 110 -20.46 18.47 -1.06
CA ASN A 110 -21.61 18.04 -0.27
C ASN A 110 -21.84 16.53 -0.37
N ASP A 111 -21.58 15.91 -1.52
CA ASP A 111 -21.65 14.46 -1.68
C ASP A 111 -20.59 13.78 -0.80
N LEU A 112 -19.36 14.34 -0.73
CA LEU A 112 -18.32 13.84 0.15
C LEU A 112 -18.69 13.98 1.64
N VAL A 113 -19.25 15.12 2.05
CA VAL A 113 -19.75 15.32 3.43
C VAL A 113 -20.88 14.32 3.75
N GLU A 114 -21.78 14.04 2.80
CA GLU A 114 -22.82 13.02 2.97
C GLU A 114 -22.21 11.62 3.15
N LEU A 115 -21.21 11.26 2.33
CA LEU A 115 -20.48 9.99 2.44
C LEU A 115 -19.84 9.87 3.83
N ILE A 116 -19.11 10.89 4.28
CA ILE A 116 -18.43 10.91 5.58
C ILE A 116 -19.45 10.67 6.71
N ARG A 117 -20.55 11.43 6.72
CA ARG A 117 -21.59 11.27 7.72
C ARG A 117 -22.17 9.86 7.74
N LYS A 118 -22.51 9.29 6.57
CA LYS A 118 -23.05 7.93 6.47
C LYS A 118 -22.03 6.85 6.86
N ALA A 119 -20.76 7.04 6.55
CA ALA A 119 -19.69 6.16 6.99
C ALA A 119 -19.54 6.22 8.53
N HIS A 120 -19.58 7.42 9.12
CA HIS A 120 -19.54 7.60 10.57
C HIS A 120 -20.75 6.96 11.28
N ASP A 121 -21.94 7.04 10.69
CA ASP A 121 -23.16 6.37 11.21
C ASP A 121 -22.97 4.85 11.31
N LYS A 122 -22.03 4.26 10.53
CA LYS A 122 -21.63 2.85 10.52
C LYS A 122 -20.34 2.57 11.31
N GLY A 123 -19.79 3.58 11.99
CA GLY A 123 -18.52 3.46 12.73
C GLY A 123 -17.28 3.34 11.85
N ILE A 124 -17.36 3.77 10.59
CA ILE A 124 -16.28 3.76 9.61
C ILE A 124 -15.70 5.16 9.47
N LYS A 125 -14.39 5.29 9.63
CA LYS A 125 -13.62 6.51 9.44
C LYS A 125 -13.31 6.76 7.97
N VAL A 126 -13.10 8.03 7.59
CA VAL A 126 -12.82 8.41 6.21
C VAL A 126 -11.49 9.16 6.11
N MET A 127 -10.58 8.63 5.29
CA MET A 127 -9.28 9.21 4.99
C MET A 127 -9.20 9.59 3.51
N LEU A 128 -8.59 10.73 3.22
CA LEU A 128 -8.34 11.19 1.86
C LEU A 128 -6.85 11.09 1.50
N ASP A 129 -6.56 11.16 0.20
CA ASP A 129 -5.19 11.29 -0.30
C ASP A 129 -4.80 12.77 -0.37
N LEU A 130 -3.63 13.12 0.16
CA LEU A 130 -3.08 14.47 0.20
C LEU A 130 -1.82 14.55 -0.64
N VAL A 131 -1.88 15.20 -1.78
CA VAL A 131 -0.73 15.44 -2.65
C VAL A 131 0.02 16.68 -2.16
N ALA A 132 0.89 16.50 -1.16
CA ALA A 132 1.57 17.60 -0.51
C ALA A 132 2.76 18.19 -1.30
N GLY A 133 3.35 17.40 -2.22
CA GLY A 133 4.65 17.72 -2.83
C GLY A 133 4.61 18.58 -4.09
N HIS A 134 3.45 18.69 -4.75
CA HIS A 134 3.31 19.35 -6.06
C HIS A 134 1.86 19.68 -6.37
N THR A 135 1.66 20.42 -7.44
CA THR A 135 0.33 20.64 -8.04
C THR A 135 0.35 20.24 -9.52
N SER A 136 -0.80 20.31 -10.20
CA SER A 136 -0.82 20.37 -11.65
C SER A 136 -0.17 21.66 -12.15
N ASP A 137 0.41 21.64 -13.34
CA ASP A 137 0.83 22.83 -14.09
C ASP A 137 -0.36 23.73 -14.50
N LYS A 138 -1.59 23.25 -14.31
CA LYS A 138 -2.85 24.00 -14.50
C LYS A 138 -3.39 24.62 -13.20
N HIS A 139 -2.73 24.40 -12.07
CA HIS A 139 -3.17 24.95 -10.80
C HIS A 139 -3.08 26.49 -10.81
N PRO A 140 -4.09 27.22 -10.31
CA PRO A 140 -4.07 28.70 -10.29
C PRO A 140 -2.83 29.30 -9.63
N TRP A 141 -2.29 28.68 -8.57
CA TRP A 141 -1.05 29.11 -7.94
C TRP A 141 0.14 29.04 -8.87
N PHE A 142 0.27 27.92 -9.64
CA PHE A 142 1.36 27.76 -10.58
C PHE A 142 1.24 28.76 -11.72
N LEU A 143 0.06 28.90 -12.32
CA LEU A 143 -0.16 29.85 -13.42
C LEU A 143 0.16 31.28 -13.00
N GLN A 144 -0.27 31.70 -11.80
CA GLN A 144 0.06 33.03 -11.29
C GLN A 144 1.55 33.17 -10.97
N SER A 145 2.18 32.14 -10.39
CA SER A 145 3.63 32.10 -10.15
C SER A 145 4.46 32.18 -11.42
N ALA A 146 3.92 31.68 -12.53
CA ALA A 146 4.58 31.66 -13.83
C ALA A 146 4.50 32.99 -14.60
N GLU A 147 3.65 33.92 -14.18
CA GLU A 147 3.48 35.24 -14.83
C GLU A 147 4.52 36.25 -14.33
N ASP A 148 4.70 36.37 -13.00
CA ASP A 148 5.56 37.42 -12.41
C ASP A 148 6.15 36.98 -11.06
N THR A 149 7.28 37.59 -10.69
CA THR A 149 8.00 37.38 -9.43
C THR A 149 7.39 38.13 -8.23
N ASN A 150 6.44 39.04 -8.47
CA ASN A 150 5.86 39.92 -7.46
C ASN A 150 4.41 39.58 -7.09
N LEU A 151 3.90 38.46 -7.54
CA LEU A 151 2.54 38.01 -7.25
C LEU A 151 2.49 37.13 -5.99
N GLN A 152 1.29 36.93 -5.46
CA GLN A 152 1.07 36.24 -4.18
C GLN A 152 1.72 34.86 -4.12
N TYR A 153 1.64 34.08 -5.19
CA TYR A 153 2.13 32.70 -5.24
C TYR A 153 3.50 32.55 -5.92
N SER A 154 4.20 33.69 -6.16
CA SER A 154 5.46 33.67 -6.92
C SER A 154 6.50 32.73 -6.31
N ASP A 155 6.60 32.63 -4.97
CA ASP A 155 7.56 31.79 -4.27
C ASP A 155 7.01 30.42 -3.83
N TYR A 156 5.79 30.08 -4.26
CA TYR A 156 5.21 28.73 -4.01
C TYR A 156 5.88 27.64 -4.84
N TYR A 157 6.59 28.02 -5.91
CA TYR A 157 7.29 27.11 -6.81
C TYR A 157 8.75 27.51 -6.97
N ILE A 158 9.57 26.57 -7.46
CA ILE A 158 11.00 26.75 -7.65
C ILE A 158 11.27 27.06 -9.12
N TRP A 159 11.78 28.24 -9.40
CA TRP A 159 12.06 28.75 -10.74
C TRP A 159 13.53 29.09 -10.91
N SER A 160 14.06 28.96 -12.14
CA SER A 160 15.43 29.32 -12.46
C SER A 160 15.58 29.83 -13.90
N ASP A 161 16.47 30.81 -14.08
CA ASP A 161 16.86 31.31 -15.41
C ASP A 161 17.88 30.40 -16.12
N ARG A 162 18.47 29.43 -15.42
CA ARG A 162 19.47 28.48 -15.91
C ARG A 162 19.32 27.11 -15.24
N LEU A 163 19.85 26.07 -15.86
CA LEU A 163 19.96 24.75 -15.25
C LEU A 163 21.18 24.68 -14.31
N PRO A 164 21.12 23.89 -13.23
CA PRO A 164 22.19 23.82 -12.25
C PRO A 164 23.49 23.25 -12.80
N ASP A 165 23.40 22.27 -13.70
CA ASP A 165 24.57 21.57 -14.20
C ASP A 165 24.29 20.88 -15.57
N LYS A 166 25.35 20.29 -16.14
CA LYS A 166 25.26 19.56 -17.43
C LYS A 166 24.38 18.30 -17.36
N LYS A 167 24.26 17.70 -16.19
CA LYS A 167 23.39 16.54 -16.00
C LYS A 167 21.92 16.94 -16.17
N ALA A 168 21.52 18.03 -15.58
CA ALA A 168 20.18 18.58 -15.73
C ALA A 168 19.86 18.93 -17.20
N GLU A 169 20.84 19.47 -17.95
CA GLU A 169 20.70 19.71 -19.41
C GLU A 169 20.47 18.39 -20.17
N GLN A 170 21.28 17.36 -19.92
CA GLN A 170 21.17 16.06 -20.59
C GLN A 170 19.87 15.34 -20.24
N ASP A 171 19.46 15.37 -18.98
CA ASP A 171 18.20 14.76 -18.52
C ASP A 171 17.01 15.43 -19.23
N LEU A 172 16.99 16.77 -19.29
CA LEU A 172 15.94 17.54 -19.96
C LEU A 172 15.90 17.26 -21.48
N GLU A 173 17.04 17.27 -22.15
CA GLU A 173 17.13 16.93 -23.57
C GLU A 173 16.64 15.51 -23.88
N THR A 174 16.95 14.57 -23.00
CA THR A 174 16.54 13.18 -23.14
C THR A 174 15.04 13.04 -22.94
N MET A 175 14.52 13.67 -21.90
CA MET A 175 13.09 13.66 -21.59
C MET A 175 12.25 14.26 -22.72
N LEU A 176 12.66 15.41 -23.29
CA LEU A 176 11.93 16.08 -24.37
C LEU A 176 11.89 15.30 -25.70
N LYS A 177 12.68 14.24 -25.83
CA LYS A 177 12.60 13.31 -26.99
C LYS A 177 11.52 12.26 -26.84
N ASP A 178 11.01 12.06 -25.63
CA ASP A 178 9.91 11.15 -25.35
C ASP A 178 8.58 11.77 -25.84
N PRO A 179 7.81 11.09 -26.71
CA PRO A 179 6.49 11.58 -27.13
C PRO A 179 5.55 11.86 -25.96
N ASP A 180 5.67 11.06 -24.88
CA ASP A 180 4.86 11.16 -23.68
C ASP A 180 5.60 11.89 -22.55
N TYR A 181 6.47 12.87 -22.89
CA TYR A 181 7.32 13.55 -21.91
C TYR A 181 6.57 14.18 -20.74
N MET A 182 5.30 14.53 -20.89
CA MET A 182 4.48 15.07 -19.78
C MET A 182 4.33 14.06 -18.64
N GLN A 183 4.42 12.76 -18.93
CA GLN A 183 4.39 11.67 -17.94
C GLN A 183 5.79 11.10 -17.66
N ASN A 184 6.85 11.81 -18.05
CA ASN A 184 8.23 11.34 -17.86
C ASN A 184 8.81 11.81 -16.52
N THR A 185 9.47 10.92 -15.80
CA THR A 185 10.05 11.17 -14.48
C THR A 185 11.53 11.56 -14.51
N LEU A 186 12.18 11.51 -15.67
CA LEU A 186 13.61 11.79 -15.81
C LEU A 186 13.94 13.24 -15.42
N GLY A 187 14.99 13.43 -14.65
CA GLY A 187 15.45 14.77 -14.24
C GLY A 187 14.47 15.47 -13.28
N LYS A 188 14.80 16.71 -12.95
CA LYS A 188 14.00 17.53 -12.01
C LYS A 188 13.59 18.89 -12.62
N TRP A 189 14.08 19.25 -13.78
CA TRP A 189 13.85 20.56 -14.39
C TRP A 189 13.05 20.44 -15.69
N MET A 190 12.10 21.33 -15.84
CA MET A 190 11.30 21.50 -17.04
C MET A 190 11.55 22.84 -17.69
N LYS A 191 11.57 22.87 -19.02
CA LYS A 191 11.61 24.13 -19.77
C LYS A 191 10.28 24.85 -19.61
N SER A 192 10.33 26.09 -19.19
CA SER A 192 9.16 26.95 -19.06
C SER A 192 8.72 27.49 -20.41
N GLY A 193 7.42 27.49 -20.67
CA GLY A 193 6.78 28.24 -21.76
C GLY A 193 6.16 29.56 -21.31
N TYR A 194 6.36 29.93 -20.04
CA TYR A 194 5.74 31.10 -19.38
C TYR A 194 6.67 32.32 -19.36
N PRO A 195 6.13 33.53 -19.08
CA PRO A 195 6.90 34.77 -19.09
C PRO A 195 8.02 34.88 -18.07
N ARG A 196 7.86 34.23 -16.87
CA ARG A 196 8.74 34.42 -15.73
C ARG A 196 10.18 33.98 -16.02
N ASP A 197 10.51 32.71 -15.86
CA ASP A 197 11.86 32.16 -15.93
C ASP A 197 11.94 31.06 -16.98
N LYS A 198 13.17 30.63 -17.32
CA LYS A 198 13.35 29.62 -18.35
C LYS A 198 12.98 28.23 -17.92
N TYR A 199 13.07 27.93 -16.63
CA TYR A 199 12.90 26.58 -16.08
C TYR A 199 12.14 26.62 -14.77
N TYR A 200 11.34 25.53 -14.52
CA TYR A 200 10.75 25.24 -13.21
C TYR A 200 11.13 23.85 -12.72
N TYR A 201 11.13 23.67 -11.42
CA TYR A 201 11.43 22.38 -10.78
C TYR A 201 10.17 21.51 -10.73
N LYS A 202 10.25 20.23 -11.17
CA LYS A 202 9.17 19.26 -11.09
C LYS A 202 9.38 18.27 -9.96
N ASN A 203 8.30 17.75 -9.37
CA ASN A 203 8.39 16.73 -8.34
C ASN A 203 8.49 15.32 -8.95
N PHE A 204 7.49 14.90 -9.70
CA PHE A 204 7.42 13.57 -10.31
C PHE A 204 7.28 13.68 -11.83
N TYR A 205 6.08 13.83 -12.37
CA TYR A 205 5.87 14.04 -13.81
C TYR A 205 6.17 15.49 -14.23
N ALA A 206 6.37 15.70 -15.53
CA ALA A 206 6.64 17.02 -16.07
C ALA A 206 5.51 18.02 -15.81
N CYS A 207 4.25 17.55 -15.82
CA CYS A 207 3.07 18.36 -15.49
C CYS A 207 2.88 18.63 -13.98
N GLN A 208 3.82 18.20 -13.13
CA GLN A 208 3.70 18.31 -11.67
C GLN A 208 4.80 19.22 -11.08
N PRO A 209 4.67 20.57 -11.23
CA PRO A 209 5.60 21.49 -10.62
C PRO A 209 5.64 21.34 -9.11
N ALA A 210 6.85 21.25 -8.56
CA ALA A 210 7.07 21.03 -7.14
C ALA A 210 6.73 22.27 -6.32
N LEU A 211 5.96 22.08 -5.25
CA LEU A 211 5.78 23.10 -4.24
C LEU A 211 7.10 23.35 -3.48
N ASN A 212 7.35 24.62 -3.18
CA ASN A 212 8.60 25.09 -2.59
C ASN A 212 8.56 24.99 -1.06
N TYR A 213 8.94 23.84 -0.52
CA TYR A 213 9.15 23.69 0.93
C TYR A 213 10.57 24.07 1.37
N GLY A 214 11.38 24.58 0.46
CA GLY A 214 12.76 25.00 0.69
C GLY A 214 13.78 23.90 0.50
N PHE A 215 15.04 24.33 0.61
CA PHE A 215 16.23 23.50 0.57
C PHE A 215 16.85 23.44 1.96
N ALA A 216 17.18 22.22 2.43
CA ALA A 216 17.85 22.06 3.72
C ALA A 216 19.26 22.64 3.71
N ASN A 217 19.94 22.52 2.58
CA ASN A 217 21.30 23.04 2.38
C ASN A 217 21.33 23.81 1.04
N PRO A 218 20.90 25.10 1.03
CA PRO A 218 20.93 25.93 -0.17
C PRO A 218 22.35 26.13 -0.68
N ASP A 219 22.54 26.00 -2.00
CA ASP A 219 23.79 26.31 -2.65
C ASP A 219 23.87 27.83 -2.91
N PRO A 220 24.92 28.56 -2.42
CA PRO A 220 25.08 29.99 -2.65
C PRO A 220 25.14 30.39 -4.15
N ASP A 221 25.55 29.48 -5.02
CA ASP A 221 25.61 29.72 -6.46
C ASP A 221 24.26 29.52 -7.16
N HIS A 222 23.25 29.04 -6.42
CA HIS A 222 21.91 28.78 -6.90
C HIS A 222 20.87 29.72 -6.21
N PRO A 223 20.68 30.95 -6.71
CA PRO A 223 19.82 31.94 -6.08
C PRO A 223 18.33 31.52 -5.95
N TRP A 224 17.92 30.48 -6.66
CA TRP A 224 16.56 29.91 -6.55
C TRP A 224 16.39 28.94 -5.37
N GLU A 225 17.49 28.54 -4.73
CA GLU A 225 17.46 27.63 -3.58
C GLU A 225 17.14 28.41 -2.30
N GLN A 226 15.88 28.62 -2.03
CA GLN A 226 15.43 29.23 -0.78
C GLN A 226 15.59 28.24 0.39
N GLY A 227 16.13 28.73 1.53
CA GLY A 227 16.17 27.92 2.77
C GLY A 227 14.75 27.65 3.30
N VAL A 228 14.61 26.60 4.11
CA VAL A 228 13.31 26.15 4.65
C VAL A 228 12.56 27.25 5.43
N ASP A 229 13.27 28.23 6.00
CA ASP A 229 12.69 29.34 6.76
C ASP A 229 12.40 30.59 5.94
N ALA A 230 12.66 30.57 4.65
CA ALA A 230 12.33 31.71 3.76
C ALA A 230 10.81 31.92 3.67
N PRO A 231 10.36 33.15 3.31
CA PRO A 231 8.94 33.48 3.27
C PRO A 231 8.10 32.53 2.38
N GLY A 232 8.57 32.19 1.20
CA GLY A 232 7.88 31.26 0.27
C GLY A 232 7.65 29.87 0.87
N PRO A 233 8.69 29.14 1.31
CA PRO A 233 8.55 27.87 2.01
C PRO A 233 7.65 27.90 3.24
N ARG A 234 7.69 28.98 4.03
CA ARG A 234 6.76 29.14 5.16
C ARG A 234 5.31 29.29 4.72
N ALA A 235 5.06 30.07 3.65
CA ALA A 235 3.72 30.25 3.11
C ALA A 235 3.16 28.92 2.58
N VAL A 236 3.97 28.12 1.89
CA VAL A 236 3.57 26.77 1.40
C VAL A 236 3.23 25.83 2.57
N ARG A 237 4.03 25.85 3.66
CA ARG A 237 3.69 25.06 4.86
C ARG A 237 2.40 25.51 5.53
N GLN A 238 2.11 26.82 5.53
CA GLN A 238 0.83 27.30 6.05
C GLN A 238 -0.33 26.82 5.18
N GLU A 239 -0.21 26.91 3.87
CA GLU A 239 -1.22 26.42 2.93
C GLU A 239 -1.50 24.93 3.10
N LEU A 240 -0.45 24.12 3.33
CA LEU A 240 -0.62 22.69 3.66
C LEU A 240 -1.52 22.48 4.89
N LYS A 241 -1.30 23.28 5.95
CA LYS A 241 -2.15 23.20 7.16
C LYS A 241 -3.57 23.68 6.87
N ASP A 242 -3.75 24.70 6.04
CA ASP A 242 -5.06 25.24 5.69
C ASP A 242 -5.87 24.23 4.85
N ILE A 243 -5.22 23.51 3.94
CA ILE A 243 -5.86 22.41 3.20
C ILE A 243 -6.31 21.29 4.15
N ILE A 244 -5.42 20.88 5.07
CA ILE A 244 -5.72 19.85 6.08
C ILE A 244 -6.90 20.29 6.95
N ALA A 245 -6.88 21.51 7.49
CA ALA A 245 -7.95 22.06 8.32
C ALA A 245 -9.29 22.09 7.60
N PHE A 246 -9.30 22.54 6.33
CA PHE A 246 -10.53 22.63 5.54
C PHE A 246 -11.30 21.30 5.43
N TRP A 247 -10.59 20.20 5.27
CA TRP A 247 -11.21 18.87 5.17
C TRP A 247 -11.49 18.25 6.53
N TYR A 248 -10.64 18.49 7.53
CA TYR A 248 -10.91 18.05 8.89
C TYR A 248 -12.17 18.72 9.46
N ASP A 249 -12.38 20.02 9.19
CA ASP A 249 -13.60 20.74 9.56
C ASP A 249 -14.85 20.18 8.86
N LYS A 250 -14.70 19.41 7.77
CA LYS A 250 -15.79 18.71 7.06
C LYS A 250 -15.98 17.28 7.52
N GLY A 251 -15.20 16.81 8.48
CA GLY A 251 -15.34 15.50 9.11
C GLY A 251 -14.41 14.42 8.56
N VAL A 252 -13.44 14.76 7.71
CA VAL A 252 -12.38 13.81 7.32
C VAL A 252 -11.58 13.43 8.55
N ASP A 253 -11.30 12.14 8.74
CA ASP A 253 -10.62 11.60 9.93
C ASP A 253 -9.10 11.47 9.78
N GLY A 254 -8.59 11.62 8.56
CA GLY A 254 -7.14 11.53 8.32
C GLY A 254 -6.76 11.69 6.86
N PHE A 255 -5.45 11.72 6.64
CA PHE A 255 -4.88 11.77 5.30
C PHE A 255 -3.80 10.70 5.10
N ARG A 256 -3.78 10.11 3.91
CA ARG A 256 -2.58 9.50 3.36
C ARG A 256 -1.82 10.56 2.58
N VAL A 257 -0.57 10.78 2.92
CA VAL A 257 0.26 11.82 2.31
C VAL A 257 1.14 11.20 1.23
N ASP A 258 0.92 11.65 0.00
CA ASP A 258 1.67 11.25 -1.17
C ASP A 258 3.13 11.71 -1.09
N MET A 259 4.08 10.83 -1.45
CA MET A 259 5.52 11.13 -1.52
C MET A 259 6.04 11.95 -0.33
N ALA A 260 5.60 11.64 0.88
CA ALA A 260 5.80 12.43 2.11
C ALA A 260 7.28 12.78 2.41
N SER A 261 8.22 11.96 1.94
CA SER A 261 9.67 12.13 2.16
C SER A 261 10.34 13.14 1.21
N SER A 262 9.63 13.67 0.21
CA SER A 262 10.23 14.39 -0.93
C SER A 262 10.08 15.90 -0.89
N LEU A 263 9.40 16.47 0.13
CA LEU A 263 9.01 17.88 0.15
C LEU A 263 10.23 18.82 0.24
N VAL A 264 11.06 18.65 1.25
CA VAL A 264 12.28 19.46 1.42
C VAL A 264 13.38 18.97 0.48
N LYS A 265 14.04 19.89 -0.23
CA LYS A 265 15.06 19.56 -1.22
C LYS A 265 16.46 19.58 -0.58
N ASN A 266 17.41 18.83 -1.16
CA ASN A 266 18.80 18.73 -0.69
C ASN A 266 18.93 18.40 0.82
N ASP A 267 18.00 17.58 1.36
CA ASP A 267 17.93 17.15 2.77
C ASP A 267 18.48 15.72 2.92
N LYS A 268 19.80 15.56 2.81
CA LYS A 268 20.47 14.24 2.84
C LYS A 268 20.27 13.53 4.18
N ASP A 269 20.33 14.30 5.28
CA ASP A 269 20.21 13.79 6.64
C ASP A 269 18.74 13.67 7.11
N LYS A 270 17.79 14.01 6.26
CA LYS A 270 16.34 14.01 6.55
C LYS A 270 15.91 14.92 7.69
N LYS A 271 16.76 15.80 8.15
CA LYS A 271 16.53 16.65 9.34
C LYS A 271 15.38 17.63 9.10
N GLU A 272 15.39 18.34 7.99
CA GLU A 272 14.42 19.40 7.75
C GLU A 272 13.05 18.84 7.33
N ILE A 273 12.99 17.71 6.65
CA ILE A 273 11.71 17.03 6.36
C ILE A 273 11.09 16.48 7.66
N LEU A 274 11.89 15.96 8.60
CA LEU A 274 11.39 15.55 9.91
C LEU A 274 10.85 16.76 10.69
N ASN A 275 11.56 17.89 10.71
CA ASN A 275 11.13 19.11 11.39
C ASN A 275 9.81 19.64 10.80
N LEU A 276 9.67 19.64 9.47
CA LEU A 276 8.44 20.05 8.79
C LEU A 276 7.22 19.23 9.26
N TRP A 277 7.34 17.92 9.23
CA TRP A 277 6.21 17.07 9.60
C TRP A 277 5.91 17.07 11.10
N ARG A 278 6.91 17.26 11.95
CA ARG A 278 6.71 17.50 13.39
C ARG A 278 5.92 18.78 13.64
N GLU A 279 6.25 19.87 12.93
CA GLU A 279 5.48 21.12 12.98
C GLU A 279 4.01 20.91 12.59
N VAL A 280 3.77 20.15 11.51
CA VAL A 280 2.41 19.80 11.06
C VAL A 280 1.72 18.91 12.08
N ARG A 281 2.41 17.93 12.65
CA ARG A 281 1.86 17.02 13.66
C ARG A 281 1.49 17.75 14.95
N GLU A 282 2.37 18.56 15.49
CA GLU A 282 2.09 19.36 16.70
C GLU A 282 0.90 20.31 16.51
N TRP A 283 0.82 20.92 15.34
CA TRP A 283 -0.33 21.73 14.97
C TRP A 283 -1.62 20.89 14.86
N SER A 284 -1.54 19.73 14.23
CA SER A 284 -2.69 18.83 14.08
C SER A 284 -3.18 18.31 15.42
N ASP A 285 -2.31 17.79 16.29
CA ASP A 285 -2.69 17.26 17.60
C ASP A 285 -3.33 18.33 18.50
N LYS A 286 -2.88 19.58 18.38
CA LYS A 286 -3.45 20.69 19.14
C LYS A 286 -4.87 21.05 18.71
N ASN A 287 -5.19 20.96 17.41
CA ASN A 287 -6.44 21.44 16.86
C ASN A 287 -7.40 20.28 16.50
N TYR A 288 -6.84 19.10 16.21
CA TYR A 288 -7.54 17.92 15.70
C TYR A 288 -6.96 16.62 16.29
N PRO A 289 -7.07 16.39 17.62
CA PRO A 289 -6.32 15.34 18.34
C PRO A 289 -6.64 13.90 17.91
N ASP A 290 -7.82 13.64 17.33
CA ASP A 290 -8.26 12.30 16.93
C ASP A 290 -8.02 11.99 15.45
N HIS A 291 -7.31 12.86 14.73
CA HIS A 291 -7.03 12.71 13.31
C HIS A 291 -5.71 11.98 13.04
N VAL A 292 -5.62 11.39 11.84
CA VAL A 292 -4.52 10.51 11.47
C VAL A 292 -3.77 11.03 10.25
N LEU A 293 -2.44 11.01 10.34
CA LEU A 293 -1.54 11.16 9.20
C LEU A 293 -0.87 9.82 8.90
N MET A 294 -1.06 9.31 7.70
CA MET A 294 -0.43 8.11 7.15
C MET A 294 0.48 8.51 5.99
N ALA A 295 1.71 8.05 5.96
CA ALA A 295 2.66 8.45 4.92
C ALA A 295 2.83 7.36 3.85
N GLU A 296 3.03 7.82 2.62
CA GLU A 296 3.76 7.06 1.64
C GLU A 296 5.25 7.39 1.77
N TRP A 297 5.97 6.58 2.58
CA TRP A 297 7.40 6.80 2.80
C TRP A 297 8.22 5.51 2.67
N GLY A 298 7.75 4.41 3.25
CA GLY A 298 8.44 3.11 3.23
C GLY A 298 9.74 3.10 4.03
N SER A 299 9.82 3.95 5.07
CA SER A 299 10.95 4.04 5.98
C SER A 299 10.44 4.42 7.38
N PRO A 300 9.86 3.46 8.12
CA PRO A 300 9.10 3.74 9.33
C PRO A 300 9.92 4.46 10.41
N LYS A 301 11.22 4.19 10.51
CA LYS A 301 12.09 4.89 11.47
C LYS A 301 12.16 6.41 11.25
N TYR A 302 12.16 6.85 9.99
CA TYR A 302 12.10 8.29 9.69
C TYR A 302 10.67 8.82 9.73
N CYS A 303 9.74 8.12 9.10
CA CYS A 303 8.35 8.51 9.01
C CYS A 303 7.70 8.72 10.38
N LEU A 304 7.78 7.72 11.25
CA LEU A 304 7.16 7.78 12.56
C LEU A 304 7.91 8.75 13.50
N ALA A 305 9.24 8.88 13.35
CA ALA A 305 10.00 9.93 14.04
C ALA A 305 9.68 11.36 13.55
N ALA A 306 9.10 11.50 12.37
CA ALA A 306 8.58 12.75 11.84
C ALA A 306 7.18 13.11 12.41
N GLY A 307 6.54 12.20 13.14
CA GLY A 307 5.22 12.43 13.77
C GLY A 307 4.05 11.83 13.03
N TYR A 308 4.25 11.03 11.99
CA TYR A 308 3.17 10.27 11.36
C TYR A 308 2.64 9.19 12.31
N ASN A 309 1.34 8.88 12.21
CA ASN A 309 0.74 7.78 12.93
C ASN A 309 1.04 6.43 12.27
N VAL A 310 1.15 6.43 10.93
CA VAL A 310 1.30 5.22 10.12
C VAL A 310 2.30 5.44 9.00
N ASP A 311 3.22 4.49 8.80
CA ASP A 311 3.95 4.29 7.54
C ASP A 311 3.54 2.97 6.89
N MET A 312 3.68 2.84 5.59
CA MET A 312 3.29 1.66 4.83
C MET A 312 4.52 0.86 4.41
N ASP A 313 4.44 -0.48 4.55
CA ASP A 313 5.39 -1.41 3.93
C ASP A 313 5.11 -1.49 2.42
N LEU A 314 5.75 -0.58 1.69
CA LEU A 314 5.56 -0.46 0.25
C LEU A 314 6.29 -1.58 -0.49
N ASN A 315 5.60 -2.24 -1.41
CA ASN A 315 6.20 -3.22 -2.30
C ASN A 315 7.00 -2.54 -3.42
N ASN A 316 8.01 -1.77 -3.05
CA ASN A 316 8.91 -1.08 -3.98
C ASN A 316 10.31 -1.72 -3.94
N THR A 317 11.28 -1.12 -4.63
CA THR A 317 12.67 -1.62 -4.68
C THR A 317 13.36 -1.73 -3.33
N ASN A 318 12.87 -1.01 -2.32
CA ASN A 318 13.36 -1.03 -0.95
C ASN A 318 12.45 -1.83 0.00
N GLY A 319 11.24 -2.20 -0.45
CA GLY A 319 10.30 -3.01 0.33
C GLY A 319 10.78 -4.45 0.44
N HIS A 320 10.91 -4.96 1.67
CA HIS A 320 11.39 -6.33 1.92
C HIS A 320 10.30 -7.39 1.73
N ASN A 321 9.02 -6.99 1.75
CA ASN A 321 7.89 -7.87 1.47
C ASN A 321 7.80 -8.31 0.01
N ARG A 322 8.47 -7.61 -0.93
CA ARG A 322 8.47 -7.95 -2.36
C ARG A 322 8.88 -9.41 -2.64
N ARG A 323 9.82 -9.93 -1.86
CA ARG A 323 10.28 -11.32 -1.99
C ARG A 323 9.29 -12.33 -1.43
N LEU A 324 8.27 -11.88 -0.71
CA LEU A 324 7.25 -12.77 -0.19
C LEU A 324 6.19 -13.12 -1.24
N TYR A 325 5.70 -12.14 -1.99
CA TYR A 325 4.59 -12.40 -2.91
C TYR A 325 4.74 -11.83 -4.31
N PHE A 326 5.64 -10.86 -4.55
CA PHE A 326 5.86 -10.27 -5.87
C PHE A 326 7.23 -9.62 -5.98
N ASP A 327 8.08 -10.09 -6.89
CA ASP A 327 9.36 -9.43 -7.19
C ASP A 327 9.21 -8.40 -8.32
N ARG A 328 8.88 -7.17 -7.96
CA ARG A 328 8.73 -6.07 -8.89
C ARG A 328 10.02 -5.74 -9.67
N LYS A 329 11.19 -5.96 -9.07
CA LYS A 329 12.47 -5.67 -9.73
C LYS A 329 12.65 -6.50 -10.99
N HIS A 330 12.19 -7.73 -10.95
CA HIS A 330 12.29 -8.65 -12.06
C HIS A 330 10.97 -8.85 -12.80
N GLN A 331 9.90 -8.14 -12.39
CA GLN A 331 8.54 -8.34 -12.93
C GLN A 331 8.15 -9.82 -13.02
N ALA A 332 8.57 -10.57 -12.00
CA ALA A 332 8.46 -12.01 -11.95
C ALA A 332 7.55 -12.44 -10.81
N ASP A 333 6.73 -13.43 -11.03
CA ASP A 333 5.80 -14.00 -10.06
C ASP A 333 6.32 -15.31 -9.41
N GLY A 334 7.39 -15.85 -9.94
CA GLY A 334 8.16 -16.93 -9.35
C GLY A 334 9.38 -16.43 -8.59
N GLY A 335 10.03 -17.30 -7.85
CA GLY A 335 11.14 -16.92 -6.99
C GLY A 335 10.71 -16.10 -5.79
N VAL A 336 9.41 -16.17 -5.40
CA VAL A 336 8.85 -15.53 -4.20
C VAL A 336 8.39 -16.59 -3.20
N TYR A 337 8.39 -16.21 -1.93
CA TYR A 337 8.09 -17.14 -0.83
C TYR A 337 6.67 -17.73 -0.95
N PHE A 338 5.65 -16.89 -1.17
CA PHE A 338 4.26 -17.33 -1.34
C PHE A 338 4.01 -17.85 -2.75
N SER A 339 4.60 -19.01 -3.08
CA SER A 339 4.41 -19.72 -4.35
C SER A 339 4.23 -21.21 -4.14
N LEU A 340 3.56 -21.89 -5.08
CA LEU A 340 3.29 -23.34 -5.02
C LEU A 340 4.56 -24.17 -5.11
N ASP A 341 5.54 -23.70 -5.86
CA ASP A 341 6.81 -24.38 -6.12
C ASP A 341 7.86 -24.17 -4.99
N GLY A 342 7.46 -23.44 -3.93
CA GLY A 342 8.35 -23.22 -2.79
C GLY A 342 9.46 -22.22 -3.09
N GLY A 343 9.15 -21.16 -3.84
CA GLY A 343 10.08 -20.07 -4.11
C GLY A 343 11.19 -20.42 -5.10
N GLN A 344 10.97 -21.38 -5.99
CA GLN A 344 11.90 -21.65 -7.09
C GLN A 344 12.06 -20.41 -7.96
N PRO A 345 13.26 -20.18 -8.53
CA PRO A 345 13.48 -19.05 -9.40
C PRO A 345 12.48 -18.98 -10.54
N SER A 346 11.89 -17.79 -10.79
CA SER A 346 11.07 -17.61 -11.96
C SER A 346 11.92 -17.70 -13.22
N VAL A 347 11.42 -18.44 -14.17
CA VAL A 347 12.04 -18.57 -15.51
C VAL A 347 11.26 -17.80 -16.57
N ARG A 348 10.20 -17.11 -16.16
CA ARG A 348 9.33 -16.31 -17.03
C ARG A 348 8.96 -14.99 -16.36
N ASP A 349 8.71 -13.98 -17.19
CA ASP A 349 8.13 -12.71 -16.75
C ASP A 349 6.61 -12.84 -16.51
N LEU A 350 5.97 -11.74 -16.09
CA LEU A 350 4.52 -11.68 -15.87
C LEU A 350 3.71 -11.90 -17.16
N TYR A 351 4.32 -11.75 -18.32
CA TYR A 351 3.70 -11.98 -19.64
C TYR A 351 3.87 -13.42 -20.12
N GLY A 352 4.54 -14.27 -19.35
CA GLY A 352 4.86 -15.65 -19.74
C GLY A 352 6.06 -15.77 -20.67
N ASN A 353 6.78 -14.69 -21.00
CA ASN A 353 7.96 -14.76 -21.84
C ASN A 353 9.13 -15.36 -21.07
N PRO A 354 9.97 -16.19 -21.70
CA PRO A 354 11.17 -16.73 -21.05
C PRO A 354 12.12 -15.60 -20.65
N TRP A 355 12.58 -15.65 -19.40
CA TRP A 355 13.67 -14.78 -18.97
C TRP A 355 14.98 -15.17 -19.67
N PRO A 356 15.81 -14.19 -20.06
CA PRO A 356 17.21 -14.45 -20.36
C PRO A 356 17.89 -15.17 -19.17
N GLU A 357 18.71 -16.17 -19.44
CA GLU A 357 19.32 -16.99 -18.39
C GLU A 357 20.15 -16.17 -17.39
N ASP A 358 20.78 -15.09 -17.85
CA ASP A 358 21.57 -14.16 -17.02
C ASP A 358 20.70 -13.25 -16.11
N LYS A 359 19.39 -13.27 -16.28
CA LYS A 359 18.43 -12.51 -15.44
C LYS A 359 17.74 -13.38 -14.38
N ILE A 360 17.91 -14.70 -14.44
CA ILE A 360 17.30 -15.61 -13.47
C ILE A 360 18.12 -15.60 -12.18
N ASP A 361 17.54 -15.06 -11.10
CA ASP A 361 18.16 -15.12 -9.76
C ASP A 361 18.02 -16.52 -9.16
N ARG A 362 19.10 -17.29 -9.20
CA ARG A 362 19.18 -18.63 -8.60
C ARG A 362 19.88 -18.63 -7.24
N THR A 363 20.24 -17.46 -6.73
CA THR A 363 21.04 -17.31 -5.51
C THR A 363 20.20 -17.08 -4.25
N THR A 364 19.05 -16.44 -4.38
CA THR A 364 18.17 -16.15 -3.25
C THR A 364 17.30 -17.36 -2.92
N THR A 365 17.47 -17.93 -1.75
CA THR A 365 16.67 -19.08 -1.28
C THR A 365 15.41 -18.63 -0.56
N PRO A 366 14.38 -19.51 -0.40
CA PRO A 366 13.23 -19.21 0.45
C PRO A 366 13.57 -18.86 1.89
N ALA A 367 14.65 -19.43 2.42
CA ALA A 367 15.14 -19.08 3.75
C ALA A 367 15.69 -17.65 3.80
N ASP A 368 16.41 -17.22 2.77
CA ASP A 368 16.90 -15.83 2.66
C ASP A 368 15.72 -14.86 2.53
N MET A 369 14.72 -15.16 1.70
CA MET A 369 13.52 -14.34 1.52
C MET A 369 12.78 -14.12 2.85
N LEU A 370 12.53 -15.21 3.58
CA LEU A 370 11.80 -15.14 4.84
C LEU A 370 12.62 -14.46 5.94
N LYS A 371 13.94 -14.74 5.99
CA LYS A 371 14.84 -14.12 6.98
C LYS A 371 14.96 -12.62 6.75
N GLU A 372 15.18 -12.19 5.51
CA GLU A 372 15.26 -10.76 5.14
C GLU A 372 13.99 -10.02 5.58
N TYR A 373 12.82 -10.60 5.31
CA TYR A 373 11.56 -10.03 5.74
C TYR A 373 11.42 -9.98 7.26
N TYR A 374 11.70 -11.08 7.95
CA TYR A 374 11.55 -11.14 9.41
C TYR A 374 12.49 -10.18 10.13
N ASP A 375 13.75 -10.11 9.71
CA ASP A 375 14.75 -9.21 10.31
C ASP A 375 14.32 -7.74 10.12
N TYR A 376 13.93 -7.36 8.90
CA TYR A 376 13.51 -6.00 8.59
C TYR A 376 12.21 -5.62 9.30
N PHE A 377 11.18 -6.46 9.18
CA PHE A 377 9.88 -6.16 9.73
C PHE A 377 9.93 -6.06 11.26
N THR A 378 10.62 -7.01 11.91
CA THR A 378 10.79 -7.00 13.37
C THR A 378 11.54 -5.75 13.82
N ASP A 379 12.67 -5.43 13.16
CA ASP A 379 13.44 -4.22 13.46
C ASP A 379 12.63 -2.93 13.29
N CYS A 380 11.82 -2.84 12.25
CA CYS A 380 10.92 -1.71 12.05
C CYS A 380 9.87 -1.60 13.15
N VAL A 381 9.15 -2.68 13.44
CA VAL A 381 8.07 -2.69 14.45
C VAL A 381 8.63 -2.42 15.85
N GLU A 382 9.72 -3.08 16.25
CA GLU A 382 10.30 -2.91 17.59
C GLU A 382 10.90 -1.52 17.79
N SER A 383 11.66 -1.01 16.81
CA SER A 383 12.30 0.29 16.92
C SER A 383 11.34 1.48 16.87
N THR A 384 10.10 1.29 16.41
CA THR A 384 9.10 2.35 16.28
C THR A 384 7.85 2.11 17.13
N SER A 385 7.86 1.09 17.97
CA SER A 385 6.71 0.64 18.78
C SER A 385 6.05 1.72 19.62
N GLU A 386 6.81 2.73 20.06
CA GLU A 386 6.30 3.86 20.84
C GLU A 386 5.90 5.09 19.99
N MET A 387 6.19 5.08 18.67
CA MET A 387 6.00 6.25 17.82
C MET A 387 4.72 6.18 16.98
N GLY A 388 4.36 5.02 16.48
CA GLY A 388 3.23 4.79 15.58
C GLY A 388 3.17 3.37 15.07
N TYR A 389 2.56 3.16 13.89
CA TYR A 389 2.29 1.84 13.34
C TYR A 389 2.94 1.66 11.96
N PHE A 390 3.42 0.45 11.70
CA PHE A 390 3.92 0.04 10.39
C PHE A 390 2.90 -0.87 9.72
N ALA A 391 2.27 -0.40 8.64
CA ALA A 391 1.16 -1.06 7.98
C ALA A 391 1.63 -2.04 6.89
N THR A 392 0.99 -3.20 6.81
CA THR A 392 1.15 -4.18 5.74
C THR A 392 0.01 -4.04 4.73
N ILE A 393 0.33 -3.87 3.44
CA ILE A 393 -0.65 -3.69 2.37
C ILE A 393 -0.90 -4.98 1.60
N SER A 394 -2.12 -5.26 1.16
CA SER A 394 -2.41 -6.38 0.25
C SER A 394 -2.00 -6.04 -1.18
N GLY A 395 -2.22 -4.83 -1.60
CA GLY A 395 -1.88 -4.22 -2.86
C GLY A 395 -2.21 -2.73 -2.79
N ASN A 396 -2.06 -2.01 -3.89
CA ASN A 396 -2.57 -0.65 -4.03
C ASN A 396 -2.70 -0.27 -5.51
N HIS A 397 -3.07 0.98 -5.78
CA HIS A 397 -3.23 1.52 -7.13
C HIS A 397 -1.92 1.67 -7.94
N ASP A 398 -0.75 1.48 -7.30
CA ASP A 398 0.60 1.57 -7.91
C ASP A 398 1.31 0.22 -8.00
N HIS A 399 0.75 -0.82 -7.38
CA HIS A 399 1.33 -2.14 -7.30
C HIS A 399 0.34 -3.20 -7.75
N LEU A 400 0.87 -4.35 -8.14
CA LEU A 400 0.03 -5.49 -8.48
C LEU A 400 -0.74 -5.99 -7.24
N ARG A 401 -1.92 -6.56 -7.49
CA ARG A 401 -2.73 -7.26 -6.49
C ARG A 401 -2.06 -8.55 -6.03
N ILE A 402 -2.50 -9.09 -4.90
CA ILE A 402 -2.03 -10.41 -4.44
C ILE A 402 -2.39 -11.54 -5.41
N ASN A 403 -3.47 -11.38 -6.17
CA ASN A 403 -3.85 -12.32 -7.22
C ASN A 403 -3.17 -11.93 -8.54
N VAL A 404 -1.96 -12.43 -8.75
CA VAL A 404 -1.15 -12.19 -9.95
C VAL A 404 -0.38 -13.46 -10.34
N GLY A 405 -0.15 -13.64 -11.62
CA GLY A 405 0.61 -14.77 -12.14
C GLY A 405 -0.02 -16.13 -11.79
N PRO A 406 0.77 -17.12 -11.33
CA PRO A 406 0.29 -18.46 -11.01
C PRO A 406 -0.52 -18.54 -9.71
N ARG A 407 -0.53 -17.51 -8.87
CA ARG A 407 -1.42 -17.43 -7.71
C ARG A 407 -2.81 -17.04 -8.16
N ASN A 408 -3.68 -18.01 -8.30
CA ASN A 408 -5.00 -17.82 -8.90
C ASN A 408 -6.11 -18.68 -8.27
N THR A 409 -5.83 -19.37 -7.19
CA THR A 409 -6.87 -20.14 -6.49
C THR A 409 -7.28 -19.45 -5.18
N PRO A 410 -8.56 -19.57 -4.77
CA PRO A 410 -9.02 -19.05 -3.49
C PRO A 410 -8.19 -19.53 -2.31
N GLU A 411 -7.71 -20.78 -2.33
CA GLU A 411 -6.90 -21.36 -1.26
C GLU A 411 -5.57 -20.65 -1.09
N GLN A 412 -4.88 -20.34 -2.21
CA GLN A 412 -3.63 -19.57 -2.19
C GLN A 412 -3.86 -18.16 -1.65
N LEU A 413 -4.96 -17.52 -2.06
CA LEU A 413 -5.30 -16.17 -1.60
C LEU A 413 -5.73 -16.16 -0.12
N LYS A 414 -6.41 -17.21 0.37
CA LYS A 414 -6.71 -17.36 1.81
C LYS A 414 -5.43 -17.42 2.64
N VAL A 415 -4.40 -18.13 2.19
CA VAL A 415 -3.10 -18.18 2.87
C VAL A 415 -2.45 -16.78 2.88
N MET A 416 -2.47 -16.07 1.75
CA MET A 416 -1.95 -14.70 1.66
C MET A 416 -2.68 -13.72 2.58
N LEU A 417 -4.01 -13.70 2.53
CA LEU A 417 -4.82 -12.82 3.37
C LEU A 417 -4.70 -13.16 4.85
N SER A 418 -4.47 -14.44 5.20
CA SER A 418 -4.18 -14.82 6.58
C SER A 418 -2.89 -14.18 7.08
N TRP A 419 -1.83 -14.11 6.23
CA TRP A 419 -0.63 -13.35 6.58
C TRP A 419 -0.95 -11.87 6.75
N ILE A 420 -1.50 -11.20 5.73
CA ILE A 420 -1.71 -9.76 5.71
C ILE A 420 -2.60 -9.30 6.87
N LEU A 421 -3.75 -9.96 7.08
CA LEU A 421 -4.75 -9.54 8.07
C LEU A 421 -4.41 -9.89 9.53
N THR A 422 -3.39 -10.71 9.76
CA THR A 422 -2.85 -10.97 11.09
C THR A 422 -1.60 -10.14 11.43
N MET A 423 -1.14 -9.30 10.50
CA MET A 423 -0.05 -8.34 10.74
C MET A 423 -0.53 -7.13 11.58
N PRO A 424 0.38 -6.30 12.13
CA PRO A 424 0.03 -5.22 13.08
C PRO A 424 -1.07 -4.27 12.59
N LEU A 425 -0.92 -3.67 11.43
CA LEU A 425 -1.93 -2.78 10.82
C LEU A 425 -2.13 -3.14 9.35
N PRO A 426 -3.20 -3.85 8.99
CA PRO A 426 -3.46 -4.21 7.61
C PRO A 426 -4.13 -3.07 6.82
N ILE A 427 -3.70 -2.91 5.56
CA ILE A 427 -4.41 -2.13 4.55
C ILE A 427 -4.87 -3.09 3.46
N LEU A 428 -6.17 -3.18 3.24
CA LEU A 428 -6.81 -4.04 2.25
C LEU A 428 -7.21 -3.20 1.03
N TYR A 429 -6.69 -3.53 -0.12
CA TYR A 429 -7.03 -2.85 -1.37
C TYR A 429 -8.32 -3.42 -1.94
N TYR A 430 -9.25 -2.56 -2.39
CA TYR A 430 -10.55 -2.99 -2.89
C TYR A 430 -10.46 -4.11 -3.93
N GLY A 431 -11.31 -5.10 -3.80
CA GLY A 431 -11.36 -6.28 -4.68
C GLY A 431 -10.37 -7.39 -4.33
N ASP A 432 -9.36 -7.16 -3.48
CA ASP A 432 -8.47 -8.24 -3.03
C ASP A 432 -9.22 -9.22 -2.13
N GLU A 433 -10.25 -8.76 -1.41
CA GLU A 433 -11.13 -9.57 -0.56
C GLU A 433 -11.96 -10.59 -1.33
N ILE A 434 -12.23 -10.33 -2.61
CA ILE A 434 -12.93 -11.27 -3.52
C ILE A 434 -11.98 -11.95 -4.50
N GLY A 435 -10.68 -11.61 -4.45
CA GLY A 435 -9.65 -12.20 -5.29
C GLY A 435 -9.59 -11.62 -6.71
N MET A 436 -9.89 -10.36 -6.91
CA MET A 436 -9.68 -9.70 -8.21
C MET A 436 -8.23 -9.82 -8.66
N ARG A 437 -8.02 -9.99 -9.96
CA ARG A 437 -6.69 -10.16 -10.55
C ARG A 437 -6.09 -8.84 -11.00
N SER A 438 -4.75 -8.75 -10.91
CA SER A 438 -4.03 -7.77 -11.72
C SER A 438 -4.05 -8.21 -13.19
N LEU A 439 -4.36 -7.27 -14.06
CA LEU A 439 -4.31 -7.46 -15.50
C LEU A 439 -3.02 -6.84 -16.06
N VAL A 440 -2.55 -7.34 -17.19
CA VAL A 440 -1.38 -6.79 -17.90
C VAL A 440 -1.79 -6.36 -19.32
N ASP A 441 -0.90 -5.65 -20.02
CA ASP A 441 -1.17 -5.08 -21.35
C ASP A 441 -2.41 -4.17 -21.40
N MET A 442 -2.68 -3.50 -20.28
CA MET A 442 -3.80 -2.58 -20.16
C MET A 442 -3.50 -1.25 -20.86
N PRO A 443 -4.54 -0.54 -21.36
CA PRO A 443 -4.34 0.77 -21.95
C PRO A 443 -3.73 1.75 -20.95
N ASN A 444 -2.91 2.69 -21.45
CA ASN A 444 -2.37 3.76 -20.62
C ASN A 444 -3.45 4.82 -20.38
N VAL A 445 -4.30 4.61 -19.39
CA VAL A 445 -5.30 5.58 -18.97
C VAL A 445 -4.69 6.44 -17.87
N GLU A 446 -4.69 7.76 -18.07
CA GLU A 446 -4.26 8.73 -17.07
C GLU A 446 -2.87 8.41 -16.47
N GLY A 447 -1.89 8.10 -17.32
CA GLY A 447 -0.52 7.80 -16.91
C GLY A 447 -0.35 6.49 -16.14
N ALA A 448 -1.34 5.60 -16.17
CA ALA A 448 -1.30 4.36 -15.40
C ALA A 448 -0.19 3.41 -15.84
N ASN A 449 0.17 3.39 -17.13
CA ASN A 449 1.21 2.52 -17.67
C ASN A 449 2.39 3.36 -18.17
N HIS A 450 3.33 3.65 -17.27
CA HIS A 450 4.46 4.52 -17.58
C HIS A 450 5.78 3.87 -17.12
N ASN A 451 6.82 3.97 -17.96
CA ASN A 451 8.16 3.43 -17.70
C ASN A 451 8.16 1.96 -17.26
N GLY A 452 7.34 1.11 -17.89
CA GLY A 452 7.19 -0.30 -17.54
C GLY A 452 6.46 -0.55 -16.21
N LYS A 453 5.78 0.45 -15.66
CA LYS A 453 4.87 0.31 -14.52
C LYS A 453 3.46 0.12 -15.05
N GLU A 454 2.93 -1.08 -14.92
CA GLU A 454 1.59 -1.41 -15.35
C GLU A 454 0.59 -1.26 -14.20
N ARG A 455 0.27 -0.01 -13.86
CA ARG A 455 -0.66 0.32 -12.78
C ARG A 455 -2.12 0.08 -13.15
N ALA A 456 -2.49 0.25 -14.42
CA ALA A 456 -3.88 0.11 -14.90
C ALA A 456 -4.49 -1.24 -14.53
N GLY A 457 -3.71 -2.32 -14.61
CA GLY A 457 -4.18 -3.66 -14.28
C GLY A 457 -4.60 -3.89 -12.83
N ALA A 458 -4.13 -3.06 -11.90
CA ALA A 458 -4.57 -3.05 -10.52
C ALA A 458 -5.75 -2.09 -10.25
N ARG A 459 -6.06 -1.21 -11.22
CA ARG A 459 -7.10 -0.17 -11.11
C ARG A 459 -8.42 -0.53 -11.79
N THR A 460 -8.61 -1.80 -12.16
CA THR A 460 -9.81 -2.28 -12.87
C THR A 460 -11.07 -2.18 -12.00
N PRO A 461 -12.26 -2.06 -12.61
CA PRO A 461 -13.52 -1.92 -11.90
C PRO A 461 -13.81 -3.04 -10.91
N MET A 462 -14.37 -2.69 -9.75
CA MET A 462 -14.85 -3.64 -8.75
C MET A 462 -15.91 -4.57 -9.35
N GLN A 463 -15.84 -5.85 -9.01
CA GLN A 463 -16.72 -6.89 -9.55
C GLN A 463 -17.83 -7.23 -8.55
N TRP A 464 -19.00 -6.61 -8.75
CA TRP A 464 -20.14 -6.75 -7.84
C TRP A 464 -20.99 -7.98 -8.12
N ASN A 465 -21.31 -8.23 -9.40
CA ASN A 465 -22.19 -9.32 -9.83
C ASN A 465 -21.88 -9.78 -11.26
N SER A 466 -22.65 -10.74 -11.76
CA SER A 466 -22.50 -11.31 -13.11
C SER A 466 -23.13 -10.47 -14.23
N GLY A 467 -23.64 -9.29 -13.95
CA GLY A 467 -24.26 -8.39 -14.91
C GLY A 467 -23.27 -7.65 -15.81
N VAL A 468 -23.81 -6.72 -16.62
CA VAL A 468 -23.02 -5.84 -17.49
C VAL A 468 -21.99 -5.11 -16.65
N ASN A 469 -20.75 -5.00 -17.19
CA ASN A 469 -19.62 -4.36 -16.52
C ASN A 469 -19.38 -4.91 -15.09
N ALA A 470 -19.68 -6.17 -14.86
CA ALA A 470 -19.63 -6.81 -13.54
C ALA A 470 -20.45 -6.06 -12.46
N GLY A 471 -21.52 -5.37 -12.84
CA GLY A 471 -22.33 -4.57 -11.94
C GLY A 471 -21.70 -3.27 -11.47
N PHE A 472 -20.50 -2.93 -11.96
CA PHE A 472 -19.83 -1.67 -11.64
C PHE A 472 -20.58 -0.46 -12.21
N SER A 473 -21.00 -0.52 -13.47
CA SER A 473 -21.66 0.55 -14.21
C SER A 473 -22.78 0.01 -15.11
N THR A 474 -23.75 0.86 -15.41
CA THR A 474 -24.81 0.60 -16.39
C THR A 474 -24.49 1.13 -17.79
N CYS A 475 -23.32 1.77 -17.99
CA CYS A 475 -22.92 2.28 -19.30
C CYS A 475 -22.69 1.15 -20.32
N SER A 476 -22.52 1.53 -21.60
CA SER A 476 -22.01 0.59 -22.60
C SER A 476 -20.62 0.06 -22.18
N PRO A 477 -20.31 -1.23 -22.40
CA PRO A 477 -18.95 -1.76 -22.15
C PRO A 477 -17.82 -1.02 -22.86
N ASP A 478 -18.11 -0.30 -23.94
CA ASP A 478 -17.13 0.49 -24.69
C ASP A 478 -16.82 1.86 -24.01
N ASP A 479 -17.70 2.31 -23.10
CA ASP A 479 -17.60 3.60 -22.43
C ASP A 479 -17.02 3.49 -21.00
N ILE A 480 -16.68 2.30 -20.55
CA ILE A 480 -16.17 2.07 -19.21
C ILE A 480 -14.74 2.59 -19.04
N TYR A 481 -14.44 3.22 -17.91
CA TYR A 481 -13.13 3.83 -17.58
C TYR A 481 -11.94 2.90 -17.83
N LEU A 482 -12.01 1.68 -17.29
CA LEU A 482 -11.08 0.58 -17.53
C LEU A 482 -11.89 -0.71 -17.72
N PRO A 483 -11.46 -1.64 -18.58
CA PRO A 483 -12.20 -2.89 -18.78
C PRO A 483 -12.20 -3.72 -17.51
N VAL A 484 -13.32 -4.37 -17.24
CA VAL A 484 -13.40 -5.47 -16.28
C VAL A 484 -12.72 -6.71 -16.86
N CYS A 485 -12.59 -7.78 -16.10
CA CYS A 485 -12.05 -9.03 -16.63
C CYS A 485 -12.75 -9.39 -17.94
N PRO A 486 -12.00 -9.70 -19.05
CA PRO A 486 -12.57 -9.88 -20.39
C PRO A 486 -13.69 -10.89 -20.52
N GLU A 487 -13.81 -11.82 -19.56
CA GLU A 487 -14.89 -12.81 -19.56
C GLU A 487 -16.23 -12.19 -19.20
N TRP A 488 -16.24 -11.02 -18.58
CA TRP A 488 -17.45 -10.26 -18.26
C TRP A 488 -17.90 -9.34 -19.39
N THR A 489 -16.99 -8.99 -20.33
CA THR A 489 -17.32 -8.10 -21.44
C THR A 489 -17.64 -8.91 -22.70
N PRO A 490 -18.84 -8.78 -23.29
CA PRO A 490 -19.19 -9.48 -24.54
C PRO A 490 -18.33 -9.06 -25.74
N ALA A 491 -17.82 -7.83 -25.73
CA ALA A 491 -16.95 -7.29 -26.77
C ALA A 491 -15.50 -7.35 -26.29
N ASN A 492 -14.78 -8.36 -26.71
CA ASN A 492 -13.35 -8.50 -26.46
C ASN A 492 -12.57 -7.44 -27.22
N SER A 493 -12.44 -6.24 -26.69
CA SER A 493 -11.70 -5.14 -27.30
C SER A 493 -10.18 -5.27 -27.21
N TYR A 494 -9.64 -6.30 -26.52
CA TYR A 494 -8.20 -6.49 -26.30
C TYR A 494 -7.72 -7.89 -26.73
N PRO A 495 -7.43 -8.11 -28.03
CA PRO A 495 -6.99 -9.42 -28.53
C PRO A 495 -5.69 -9.93 -27.89
N GLN A 496 -4.75 -9.04 -27.54
CA GLN A 496 -3.49 -9.36 -26.86
C GLN A 496 -3.74 -9.90 -25.46
N TYR A 497 -4.67 -9.31 -24.76
CA TYR A 497 -5.09 -9.74 -23.44
C TYR A 497 -5.71 -11.14 -23.46
N LEU A 498 -6.46 -11.47 -24.50
CA LEU A 498 -7.06 -12.81 -24.67
C LEU A 498 -6.01 -13.90 -24.92
N ALA A 499 -4.94 -13.60 -25.65
CA ALA A 499 -3.84 -14.53 -25.85
C ALA A 499 -3.12 -14.83 -24.53
N TRP A 500 -2.87 -13.82 -23.74
CA TRP A 500 -2.27 -13.94 -22.40
C TRP A 500 -3.21 -14.59 -21.38
N LYS A 501 -4.53 -14.31 -21.45
CA LYS A 501 -5.59 -14.91 -20.66
C LYS A 501 -5.55 -16.44 -20.66
N ASN A 502 -5.32 -17.05 -21.81
CA ASN A 502 -5.35 -18.52 -21.96
C ASN A 502 -4.20 -19.21 -21.22
N GLU A 503 -3.13 -18.49 -20.88
CA GLU A 503 -1.94 -19.05 -20.24
C GLU A 503 -1.75 -18.61 -18.77
N TYR A 504 -2.09 -17.36 -18.40
CA TYR A 504 -1.73 -16.77 -17.12
C TYR A 504 -2.85 -16.06 -16.35
N ALA A 505 -3.73 -15.30 -17.01
CA ALA A 505 -4.66 -14.42 -16.31
C ALA A 505 -5.83 -15.14 -15.67
N CYS A 506 -6.41 -16.12 -16.37
CA CYS A 506 -7.64 -16.80 -15.94
C CYS A 506 -7.41 -18.21 -15.44
N GLY A 507 -6.17 -18.58 -15.23
CA GLY A 507 -5.80 -19.89 -14.71
C GLY A 507 -5.75 -20.98 -15.77
N ARG A 508 -5.04 -22.05 -15.46
CA ARG A 508 -5.10 -23.30 -16.22
C ARG A 508 -6.50 -23.87 -16.16
N ALA A 509 -6.91 -24.62 -17.18
CA ALA A 509 -8.18 -25.36 -17.17
C ALA A 509 -8.37 -26.10 -15.83
N GLY A 510 -9.44 -25.77 -15.09
CA GLY A 510 -9.75 -26.33 -13.78
C GLY A 510 -9.60 -25.37 -12.60
N THR A 511 -9.12 -24.13 -12.81
CA THR A 511 -9.17 -23.05 -11.80
C THR A 511 -10.49 -22.30 -11.92
N THR A 512 -10.93 -21.70 -10.80
CA THR A 512 -12.19 -20.97 -10.69
C THR A 512 -12.42 -20.06 -11.89
N ALA A 513 -13.55 -20.24 -12.55
CA ALA A 513 -13.97 -19.35 -13.62
C ALA A 513 -14.08 -17.92 -13.08
N PRO A 514 -13.78 -16.87 -13.86
CA PRO A 514 -13.98 -15.49 -13.45
C PRO A 514 -15.37 -15.18 -12.91
N GLY A 515 -16.39 -15.93 -13.32
CA GLY A 515 -17.74 -15.89 -12.77
C GLY A 515 -17.85 -16.07 -11.26
N ASN A 516 -16.81 -16.58 -10.62
CA ASN A 516 -16.77 -16.76 -9.16
C ASN A 516 -16.02 -15.62 -8.44
N ILE A 517 -15.52 -14.60 -9.17
CA ILE A 517 -14.80 -13.45 -8.61
C ILE A 517 -15.72 -12.23 -8.60
N THR A 518 -16.85 -12.34 -7.92
CA THR A 518 -17.78 -11.24 -7.67
C THR A 518 -18.25 -11.26 -6.23
N VAL A 519 -18.68 -10.12 -5.73
CA VAL A 519 -19.30 -10.02 -4.40
C VAL A 519 -20.51 -10.97 -4.32
N GLU A 520 -21.45 -10.86 -5.28
CA GLU A 520 -22.68 -11.67 -5.32
C GLU A 520 -22.41 -13.18 -5.27
N SER A 521 -21.41 -13.66 -6.02
CA SER A 521 -21.12 -15.11 -6.06
C SER A 521 -20.47 -15.64 -4.79
N GLN A 522 -19.92 -14.76 -3.93
CA GLN A 522 -19.18 -15.12 -2.74
C GLN A 522 -19.89 -14.80 -1.43
N ASP A 523 -20.87 -13.91 -1.45
CA ASP A 523 -21.52 -13.38 -0.25
C ASP A 523 -22.19 -14.47 0.60
N ASP A 524 -22.96 -15.35 -0.03
CA ASP A 524 -23.69 -16.45 0.62
C ASP A 524 -22.87 -17.76 0.78
N ASP A 525 -21.65 -17.84 0.21
CA ASP A 525 -20.79 -19.03 0.36
C ASP A 525 -19.87 -18.88 1.57
N PRO A 526 -20.10 -19.62 2.68
CA PRO A 526 -19.27 -19.53 3.88
C PRO A 526 -17.81 -19.94 3.66
N ASN A 527 -17.52 -20.64 2.56
CA ASN A 527 -16.17 -21.07 2.19
C ASN A 527 -15.51 -20.14 1.17
N SER A 528 -16.16 -19.06 0.76
CA SER A 528 -15.61 -18.09 -0.18
C SER A 528 -14.37 -17.36 0.37
N LEU A 529 -13.65 -16.69 -0.51
CA LEU A 529 -12.55 -15.81 -0.12
C LEU A 529 -13.06 -14.59 0.63
N LEU A 530 -14.19 -14.02 0.20
CA LEU A 530 -14.85 -12.90 0.86
C LEU A 530 -15.19 -13.21 2.33
N ASN A 531 -15.85 -14.34 2.58
CA ASN A 531 -16.22 -14.73 3.94
C ASN A 531 -15.01 -15.18 4.78
N TRP A 532 -13.95 -15.68 4.15
CA TRP A 532 -12.67 -15.88 4.80
C TRP A 532 -12.04 -14.55 5.26
N THR A 533 -12.06 -13.54 4.41
CA THR A 533 -11.59 -12.19 4.72
C THR A 533 -12.36 -11.57 5.87
N ARG A 534 -13.71 -11.65 5.84
CA ARG A 534 -14.58 -11.20 6.94
C ARG A 534 -14.24 -11.91 8.25
N SER A 535 -14.01 -13.21 8.19
CA SER A 535 -13.66 -14.01 9.37
C SER A 535 -12.31 -13.60 9.98
N LEU A 536 -11.31 -13.28 9.15
CA LEU A 536 -10.01 -12.78 9.63
C LEU A 536 -10.14 -11.38 10.26
N ILE A 537 -10.94 -10.50 9.68
CA ILE A 537 -11.18 -9.15 10.21
C ILE A 537 -11.96 -9.24 11.55
N ALA A 538 -12.96 -10.13 11.63
CA ALA A 538 -13.69 -10.38 12.87
C ALA A 538 -12.76 -10.94 13.96
N LEU A 539 -11.96 -11.94 13.63
CA LEU A 539 -10.95 -12.51 14.53
C LEU A 539 -10.01 -11.44 15.08
N ARG A 540 -9.55 -10.54 14.24
CA ARG A 540 -8.69 -9.43 14.66
C ARG A 540 -9.36 -8.52 15.68
N LYS A 541 -10.65 -8.22 15.52
CA LYS A 541 -11.40 -7.38 16.46
C LYS A 541 -11.58 -8.05 17.83
N GLU A 542 -11.74 -9.38 17.84
CA GLU A 542 -11.99 -10.16 19.05
C GLU A 542 -10.72 -10.41 19.87
N HIS A 543 -9.53 -10.39 19.24
CA HIS A 543 -8.28 -10.81 19.85
C HIS A 543 -7.25 -9.69 19.90
N GLY A 544 -6.98 -9.17 21.11
CA GLY A 544 -6.00 -8.13 21.37
C GLY A 544 -4.60 -8.48 20.87
N ALA A 545 -4.23 -9.75 20.93
CA ALA A 545 -2.96 -10.24 20.39
C ALA A 545 -2.76 -9.98 18.88
N LEU A 546 -3.81 -9.69 18.11
CA LEU A 546 -3.71 -9.33 16.70
C LEU A 546 -3.71 -7.81 16.45
N TRP A 547 -3.91 -6.99 17.48
CA TRP A 547 -3.96 -5.53 17.33
C TRP A 547 -2.60 -4.93 16.93
N ALA A 548 -2.62 -3.69 16.48
CA ALA A 548 -1.43 -3.02 15.97
C ALA A 548 -0.33 -2.85 17.05
N ASP A 549 -0.70 -2.73 18.31
CA ASP A 549 0.22 -2.58 19.44
C ASP A 549 0.90 -3.88 19.87
N SER A 550 0.39 -5.03 19.42
CA SER A 550 0.87 -6.33 19.87
C SER A 550 2.19 -6.69 19.22
N ARG A 551 3.02 -7.38 19.98
CA ARG A 551 4.33 -7.81 19.51
C ARG A 551 4.21 -8.83 18.37
N PHE A 552 5.14 -8.73 17.44
CA PHE A 552 5.35 -9.70 16.39
C PHE A 552 6.63 -10.49 16.69
N ILE A 553 6.53 -11.82 16.82
CA ILE A 553 7.64 -12.69 17.18
C ILE A 553 7.80 -13.75 16.09
N PRO A 554 8.78 -13.62 15.19
CA PRO A 554 9.00 -14.60 14.15
C PRO A 554 9.56 -15.91 14.71
N ILE A 555 9.14 -17.04 14.15
CA ILE A 555 9.71 -18.36 14.40
C ILE A 555 10.39 -18.83 13.11
N PHE A 556 11.69 -18.74 13.09
CA PHE A 556 12.48 -18.97 11.88
C PHE A 556 13.32 -20.25 11.97
N ASN A 557 13.32 -21.03 10.88
CA ASN A 557 14.20 -22.17 10.71
C ASN A 557 14.85 -22.14 9.31
N ALA A 558 16.16 -21.90 9.24
CA ALA A 558 16.90 -21.79 7.99
C ALA A 558 16.95 -23.11 7.19
N GLU A 559 16.95 -24.29 7.87
CA GLU A 559 16.95 -25.59 7.20
C GLU A 559 15.56 -25.96 6.65
N ASN A 560 14.51 -25.39 7.22
CA ASN A 560 13.13 -25.62 6.82
C ASN A 560 12.31 -24.32 6.89
N PRO A 561 12.42 -23.45 5.87
CA PRO A 561 11.75 -22.14 5.88
C PRO A 561 10.24 -22.23 5.72
N TYR A 562 9.70 -23.40 5.38
CA TYR A 562 8.25 -23.64 5.31
C TYR A 562 7.81 -24.59 6.43
N PRO A 563 6.65 -24.31 7.07
CA PRO A 563 5.74 -23.17 6.87
C PRO A 563 6.31 -21.86 7.44
N MET A 564 5.78 -20.71 6.99
CA MET A 564 5.94 -19.42 7.68
C MET A 564 5.26 -19.52 9.04
N VAL A 565 5.97 -19.21 10.12
CA VAL A 565 5.41 -19.29 11.49
C VAL A 565 5.79 -18.04 12.29
N TYR A 566 4.84 -17.47 12.99
CA TYR A 566 5.09 -16.37 13.91
C TYR A 566 4.04 -16.34 15.04
N LEU A 567 4.38 -15.65 16.11
CA LEU A 567 3.48 -15.33 17.21
C LEU A 567 3.08 -13.85 17.18
N ARG A 568 1.85 -13.60 17.55
CA ARG A 568 1.35 -12.28 17.93
C ARG A 568 0.97 -12.35 19.41
N THR A 569 1.35 -11.34 20.22
CA THR A 569 1.01 -11.32 21.65
C THR A 569 0.93 -9.89 22.19
N ASP A 570 -0.08 -9.64 23.02
CA ASP A 570 -0.24 -8.42 23.82
C ASP A 570 0.28 -8.60 25.28
N GLY A 571 0.77 -9.79 25.61
CA GLY A 571 1.25 -10.15 26.93
C GLY A 571 0.21 -10.90 27.79
N GLU A 572 -1.07 -10.77 27.47
CA GLU A 572 -2.17 -11.52 28.14
C GLU A 572 -2.63 -12.69 27.29
N GLU A 573 -2.62 -12.51 25.97
CA GLU A 573 -2.98 -13.51 24.99
C GLU A 573 -1.84 -13.71 23.97
N SER A 574 -1.73 -14.93 23.45
CA SER A 574 -0.79 -15.23 22.37
C SER A 574 -1.48 -16.04 21.28
N ILE A 575 -1.27 -15.62 20.04
CA ILE A 575 -1.79 -16.28 18.83
C ILE A 575 -0.63 -16.73 17.96
N LEU A 576 -0.62 -18.03 17.65
CA LEU A 576 0.29 -18.65 16.69
C LEU A 576 -0.35 -18.66 15.31
N VAL A 577 0.37 -18.15 14.34
CA VAL A 577 -0.01 -18.21 12.91
C VAL A 577 1.01 -19.08 12.17
N ALA A 578 0.52 -20.07 11.42
CA ALA A 578 1.37 -20.92 10.60
C ALA A 578 0.77 -21.10 9.21
N LEU A 579 1.56 -20.79 8.16
CA LEU A 579 1.11 -20.68 6.78
C LEU A 579 2.01 -21.48 5.85
N ASN A 580 1.42 -22.40 5.10
CA ASN A 580 2.09 -23.18 4.07
C ASN A 580 1.58 -22.83 2.67
N PRO A 581 2.28 -22.00 1.90
CA PRO A 581 1.86 -21.65 0.55
C PRO A 581 2.19 -22.72 -0.49
N THR A 582 3.01 -23.73 -0.14
CA THR A 582 3.56 -24.69 -1.11
C THR A 582 2.61 -25.83 -1.44
N ALA A 583 2.87 -26.49 -2.57
CA ALA A 583 2.15 -27.69 -3.00
C ALA A 583 2.47 -28.96 -2.18
N GLU A 584 3.40 -28.87 -1.21
CA GLU A 584 3.82 -29.99 -0.39
C GLU A 584 3.28 -29.88 1.03
N SER A 585 3.03 -31.03 1.67
CA SER A 585 2.70 -31.04 3.11
C SER A 585 3.94 -30.75 3.96
N ARG A 586 3.75 -29.97 5.03
CA ARG A 586 4.80 -29.58 5.96
C ARG A 586 4.49 -30.05 7.37
N LYS A 587 5.52 -30.50 8.07
CA LYS A 587 5.45 -30.88 9.48
C LYS A 587 6.55 -30.16 10.24
N LEU A 588 6.18 -29.52 11.33
CA LEU A 588 7.10 -28.79 12.18
C LEU A 588 6.86 -29.17 13.64
N SER A 589 7.95 -29.52 14.35
CA SER A 589 7.94 -29.62 15.80
C SER A 589 8.51 -28.33 16.39
N LEU A 590 7.68 -27.62 17.11
CA LEU A 590 8.05 -26.39 17.79
C LEU A 590 8.70 -26.76 19.13
N SER A 591 9.73 -26.03 19.53
CA SER A 591 10.44 -26.29 20.80
C SER A 591 9.60 -25.93 22.01
N SER A 592 10.02 -26.41 23.21
CA SER A 592 9.37 -26.05 24.50
C SER A 592 9.38 -24.55 24.81
N GLU A 593 10.14 -23.76 24.08
CA GLU A 593 10.20 -22.29 24.26
C GLU A 593 8.87 -21.60 23.92
N ILE A 594 8.06 -22.17 23.02
CA ILE A 594 6.70 -21.70 22.76
C ILE A 594 5.80 -21.89 23.99
N SER A 595 6.15 -22.81 24.87
CA SER A 595 5.39 -23.01 26.11
C SER A 595 5.33 -21.77 27.01
N ALA A 596 6.30 -20.85 26.89
CA ALA A 596 6.30 -19.57 27.61
C ALA A 596 5.18 -18.62 27.17
N PHE A 597 4.60 -18.83 25.98
CA PHE A 597 3.52 -18.01 25.43
C PHE A 597 2.13 -18.64 25.57
N ARG A 598 2.04 -19.76 26.29
CA ARG A 598 0.76 -20.43 26.55
C ARG A 598 0.10 -19.85 27.82
N HIS A 599 -0.99 -19.15 27.64
CA HIS A 599 -1.74 -18.57 28.74
C HIS A 599 -2.88 -19.50 29.22
N GLU A 600 -3.59 -20.17 28.32
CA GLU A 600 -4.76 -21.00 28.61
C GLU A 600 -4.59 -22.50 28.36
N THR A 601 -3.61 -22.88 27.54
CA THR A 601 -3.37 -24.29 27.20
C THR A 601 -2.43 -25.01 28.18
N ALA A 602 -2.06 -24.35 29.30
CA ALA A 602 -1.27 -24.95 30.34
C ALA A 602 -2.00 -26.17 30.93
N GLY A 603 -1.63 -27.36 30.50
CA GLY A 603 -2.26 -28.63 30.86
C GLY A 603 -3.05 -29.33 29.77
N MET A 604 -3.35 -28.69 28.65
CA MET A 604 -3.97 -29.35 27.50
C MET A 604 -2.96 -30.28 26.81
N LYS A 605 -3.34 -31.55 26.70
CA LYS A 605 -2.62 -32.54 25.89
C LYS A 605 -3.55 -33.04 24.80
N GLY A 606 -3.08 -33.02 23.54
CA GLY A 606 -3.88 -33.50 22.43
C GLY A 606 -4.02 -32.48 21.31
N ASN A 607 -5.02 -32.66 20.48
CA ASN A 607 -5.32 -31.71 19.39
C ASN A 607 -5.97 -30.45 19.96
N VAL A 608 -5.48 -29.29 19.53
CA VAL A 608 -6.04 -27.97 19.87
C VAL A 608 -6.88 -27.51 18.69
N ALA A 609 -8.10 -27.08 18.96
CA ALA A 609 -8.98 -26.50 17.94
C ALA A 609 -8.43 -25.14 17.48
N PRO A 610 -8.29 -24.90 16.18
CA PRO A 610 -7.87 -23.59 15.68
C PRO A 610 -9.00 -22.56 15.85
N LEU A 611 -8.62 -21.30 16.01
CA LEU A 611 -9.54 -20.16 15.85
C LEU A 611 -10.01 -20.06 14.42
N LEU A 612 -9.08 -20.26 13.48
CA LEU A 612 -9.35 -20.26 12.04
C LEU A 612 -8.36 -21.18 11.31
N SER A 613 -8.81 -21.88 10.27
CA SER A 613 -7.93 -22.69 9.42
C SER A 613 -8.42 -22.81 7.99
N THR A 614 -7.50 -22.85 7.04
CA THR A 614 -7.76 -23.13 5.63
C THR A 614 -6.95 -24.33 5.17
N GLY A 615 -7.52 -25.15 4.29
CA GLY A 615 -6.93 -26.42 3.86
C GLY A 615 -6.84 -27.43 5.00
N LYS A 616 -5.92 -28.41 4.88
CA LYS A 616 -5.67 -29.42 5.90
C LYS A 616 -4.62 -28.95 6.87
N ALA A 617 -5.00 -28.54 8.06
CA ALA A 617 -4.09 -28.06 9.10
C ALA A 617 -4.46 -28.64 10.47
N SER A 618 -3.47 -28.94 11.29
CA SER A 618 -3.67 -29.38 12.66
C SER A 618 -2.51 -28.99 13.56
N TYR A 619 -2.84 -28.72 14.84
CA TYR A 619 -1.88 -28.46 15.89
C TYR A 619 -2.13 -29.42 17.05
N ARG A 620 -1.06 -30.07 17.49
CA ARG A 620 -1.09 -31.01 18.60
C ARG A 620 -0.08 -30.65 19.66
N CYS A 621 -0.56 -30.37 20.82
CA CYS A 621 0.23 -30.08 22.01
C CYS A 621 0.57 -31.37 22.77
N THR A 622 1.84 -31.51 23.19
CA THR A 622 2.32 -32.55 24.10
C THR A 622 3.10 -31.94 25.26
N SER A 623 3.46 -32.74 26.27
CA SER A 623 4.25 -32.23 27.39
C SER A 623 5.66 -31.78 27.03
N SER A 624 6.17 -32.17 25.85
CA SER A 624 7.57 -31.94 25.45
C SER A 624 7.74 -31.17 24.17
N CYS A 625 6.70 -31.10 23.33
CA CYS A 625 6.76 -30.36 22.07
C CYS A 625 5.36 -30.13 21.49
N ASP A 626 5.30 -29.16 20.60
CA ASP A 626 4.14 -28.83 19.80
C ASP A 626 4.37 -29.27 18.37
N ASN A 627 3.40 -29.94 17.79
CA ASN A 627 3.48 -30.48 16.45
C ASN A 627 2.45 -29.80 15.55
N LEU A 628 2.93 -29.11 14.53
CA LEU A 628 2.17 -28.58 13.43
C LEU A 628 2.19 -29.56 12.26
N THR A 629 1.04 -29.76 11.65
CA THR A 629 0.93 -30.45 10.36
C THR A 629 0.08 -29.60 9.44
N LEU A 630 0.66 -29.21 8.33
CA LEU A 630 0.03 -28.38 7.31
C LEU A 630 0.07 -29.11 5.97
N GLY A 631 -1.10 -29.33 5.36
CA GLY A 631 -1.22 -29.85 4.01
C GLY A 631 -0.74 -28.86 2.97
N PRO A 632 -0.81 -29.21 1.67
CA PRO A 632 -0.59 -28.26 0.60
C PRO A 632 -1.51 -27.04 0.73
N VAL A 633 -0.99 -25.86 0.47
CA VAL A 633 -1.75 -24.59 0.46
C VAL A 633 -2.72 -24.51 1.64
N SER A 634 -2.17 -24.37 2.84
CA SER A 634 -2.98 -24.38 4.06
C SER A 634 -2.43 -23.40 5.11
N GLY A 635 -3.30 -23.00 6.02
CA GLY A 635 -2.94 -22.12 7.10
C GLY A 635 -3.77 -22.39 8.37
N ILE A 636 -3.24 -22.00 9.51
CA ILE A 636 -3.88 -22.18 10.81
C ILE A 636 -3.55 -20.99 11.73
N VAL A 637 -4.56 -20.54 12.45
CA VAL A 637 -4.48 -19.53 13.50
C VAL A 637 -4.94 -20.14 14.80
N ILE A 638 -4.11 -20.10 15.82
CA ILE A 638 -4.33 -20.83 17.09
C ILE A 638 -4.08 -19.92 18.26
N ARG A 639 -4.98 -19.93 19.23
CA ARG A 639 -4.74 -19.34 20.55
C ARG A 639 -3.91 -20.31 21.41
N LEU A 640 -2.82 -19.81 22.03
CA LEU A 640 -1.92 -20.59 22.87
C LEU A 640 -2.26 -20.50 24.34
#